data_3fdfed89a3a8c7072ebe4ed749419f91
#
_entry.id   3fdfed89a3a8c7072ebe4ed749419f91
#
_cell.length_a   1.000
_cell.length_b   1.000
_cell.length_c   1.000
_cell.angle_alpha   90.00
_cell.angle_beta   90.00
_cell.angle_gamma   90.00
#
_symmetry.space_group_name_H-M   'P 1'
#
loop_
_entity.id
_entity.type
_entity.pdbx_description
1 polymer ?
#
loop_
_entity_poly.entity_id
_entity_poly.type
_entity_poly.pdbx_seq_one_letter_code
_entity_poly.pdbx_strand_id
1 'polypeptide(L)'
;MQKKLLLLMYVIIMMASPSYAVLKEKNIDNTLSLLRLELTSYRTELERQSGIMREQQKQVTTTMLSVMNKSRQNSLMLYSQKNGFIFDLTYACHEATEQYHEFQKNVRPFRQYINTADVEISRYDSLINELSMMNKIGLSERAKIDRNVCLTLAVNIRHTLSDNRNQMQDYIKIYNQTEERLKYLNTYANKRYSDIQQSIFSNRGDNYLKILSNLGHQLSETTETVSSKYRPQKKVQSDWDSRIMLGLLCIIIFGGFIAVLINFVIIRWIIRKATLYERLAIYRDTLERKLTCINLAMSVATFALILGAVRMIVEQNFLIMASGLLIEYTWLMEVIVLSLILRLDGKQTRNGFKIYMPIMVMGFLVIVFRIVLVPNDLVNLVFPPILLASIIWQWNRIKNYSNGIEKSDRYYSYISLCVFGLSTIFSWIGNTLLAVQILIWWVMQLTCILTITFLRGWLQKYSEKKKIANKAITGRWLFDFVYDVVLPVLCVASIIVSIYWAADVFNLSDTTWSIFRKYYIDEKGFRASIFTITLATVLYFLFKYVNNTVTELARLHFENVDHATAATRFVMAKNIIQVVVWGTWLLTVLAVFHVSNTWLVVISGGLSTGIGFAMKDIIENIYYGISLMTGRIKVGDLIECDGVRGTVSSISYTSTMVNTVDGSVIAFQNSQLFTKNYKNLTRNHGYELAIIPIGVAYGTDAAKVRELLTSAITKLTCRDRRKEVKVVFSGFGADSIDFKVLVWVPVMTRTYANGEIMETIYNCLNDNHIEIPFPQRDIHIIAPSAGSPTFADDEDEAMKTINNGKPQGM
;
A
#
# COMPACT_ATOMS: atom_id res chain seq x y z
N MET A 1 6.80 5.15 29.28
CA MET A 1 8.11 5.11 29.97
C MET A 1 9.20 4.37 29.17
N GLN A 2 8.93 3.22 28.56
CA GLN A 2 9.92 2.44 27.78
C GLN A 2 10.55 3.18 26.60
N LYS A 3 9.80 4.01 25.86
CA LYS A 3 10.36 4.81 24.75
C LYS A 3 11.36 5.88 25.21
N LYS A 4 11.20 6.42 26.41
CA LYS A 4 12.15 7.39 27.00
C LYS A 4 13.45 6.70 27.49
N LEU A 5 13.35 5.45 27.98
CA LEU A 5 14.51 4.66 28.38
C LEU A 5 15.33 4.18 27.18
N LEU A 6 14.67 3.75 26.10
CA LEU A 6 15.32 3.38 24.84
C LEU A 6 15.96 4.57 24.14
N LEU A 7 15.31 5.74 24.18
CA LEU A 7 15.89 7.00 23.64
C LEU A 7 17.08 7.43 24.49
N LEU A 8 17.02 7.27 25.81
CA LEU A 8 18.14 7.58 26.72
C LEU A 8 19.32 6.64 26.48
N MET A 9 19.08 5.34 26.28
CA MET A 9 20.11 4.38 25.90
C MET A 9 20.72 4.70 24.51
N TYR A 10 19.92 5.12 23.55
CA TYR A 10 20.39 5.49 22.21
C TYR A 10 21.24 6.77 22.25
N VAL A 11 20.88 7.74 23.08
CA VAL A 11 21.67 8.98 23.30
C VAL A 11 22.99 8.66 24.00
N ILE A 12 23.02 7.71 24.95
CA ILE A 12 24.25 7.27 25.63
C ILE A 12 25.19 6.54 24.66
N ILE A 13 24.66 5.72 23.75
CA ILE A 13 25.45 5.04 22.71
C ILE A 13 25.99 6.03 21.69
N MET A 14 25.24 7.10 21.35
CA MET A 14 25.69 8.16 20.44
C MET A 14 26.70 9.13 21.06
N MET A 15 26.70 9.31 22.39
CA MET A 15 27.71 10.16 23.10
C MET A 15 29.02 9.43 23.45
N ALA A 16 29.10 8.13 23.25
CA ALA A 16 30.33 7.37 23.35
C ALA A 16 31.19 7.53 22.10
N SER A 17 31.61 8.76 21.82
CA SER A 17 32.71 9.01 20.88
C SER A 17 33.96 8.31 21.38
N PRO A 18 34.75 7.66 20.52
CA PRO A 18 35.91 6.91 20.95
C PRO A 18 36.96 7.84 21.57
N SER A 19 37.15 7.78 22.90
CA SER A 19 38.18 8.53 23.59
C SER A 19 39.62 8.14 23.16
N TYR A 20 39.76 7.14 22.33
CA TYR A 20 41.03 6.69 21.78
C TYR A 20 41.70 7.67 20.79
N ALA A 21 40.92 8.54 20.13
CA ALA A 21 41.49 9.50 19.18
C ALA A 21 42.04 10.76 19.85
N VAL A 22 41.58 11.06 21.05
CA VAL A 22 41.81 12.36 21.74
C VAL A 22 43.26 12.51 22.24
N LEU A 23 43.90 11.44 22.67
CA LEU A 23 45.23 11.49 23.26
C LEU A 23 46.39 11.50 22.24
N LYS A 24 46.11 11.39 20.95
CA LYS A 24 47.11 11.45 19.86
C LYS A 24 47.23 12.82 19.17
N GLU A 25 46.46 13.80 19.61
CA GLU A 25 46.48 15.14 18.99
C GLU A 25 47.71 15.98 19.38
N LYS A 26 48.10 16.91 18.48
CA LYS A 26 49.26 17.80 18.67
C LYS A 26 49.13 18.80 19.83
N ASN A 27 47.90 18.99 20.37
CA ASN A 27 47.65 19.99 21.42
C ASN A 27 47.07 19.32 22.70
N ILE A 28 47.94 18.60 23.38
CA ILE A 28 47.59 17.76 24.55
C ILE A 28 46.98 18.58 25.71
N ASP A 29 47.39 19.84 25.90
CA ASP A 29 46.90 20.67 27.00
C ASP A 29 45.42 21.01 26.86
N ASN A 30 44.96 21.37 25.64
CA ASN A 30 43.54 21.63 25.39
C ASN A 30 42.72 20.36 25.44
N THR A 31 43.26 19.25 24.97
CA THR A 31 42.64 17.96 24.99
C THR A 31 42.34 17.44 26.39
N LEU A 32 43.29 17.60 27.34
CA LEU A 32 43.09 17.23 28.74
C LEU A 32 42.05 18.11 29.44
N SER A 33 41.96 19.39 29.13
CA SER A 33 40.95 20.28 29.68
C SER A 33 39.52 19.91 29.20
N LEU A 34 39.37 19.53 27.91
CA LEU A 34 38.13 19.07 27.33
C LEU A 34 37.72 17.72 27.94
N LEU A 35 38.66 16.77 28.02
CA LEU A 35 38.44 15.47 28.64
C LEU A 35 37.97 15.58 30.09
N ARG A 36 38.56 16.51 30.87
CA ARG A 36 38.14 16.83 32.24
C ARG A 36 36.66 17.24 32.28
N LEU A 37 36.21 18.08 31.34
CA LEU A 37 34.87 18.60 31.32
C LEU A 37 33.88 17.47 30.95
N GLU A 38 34.22 16.62 29.97
CA GLU A 38 33.43 15.47 29.57
C GLU A 38 33.33 14.43 30.71
N LEU A 39 34.42 14.07 31.35
CA LEU A 39 34.41 13.13 32.48
C LEU A 39 33.60 13.65 33.68
N THR A 40 33.64 14.95 33.95
CA THR A 40 32.83 15.58 35.00
C THR A 40 31.35 15.50 34.67
N SER A 41 30.96 15.80 33.43
CA SER A 41 29.60 15.70 32.93
C SER A 41 29.10 14.26 32.98
N TYR A 42 29.91 13.32 32.50
CA TYR A 42 29.55 11.89 32.51
C TYR A 42 29.39 11.33 33.94
N ARG A 43 30.26 11.75 34.86
CA ARG A 43 30.11 11.35 36.27
C ARG A 43 28.77 11.79 36.87
N THR A 44 28.38 13.04 36.67
CA THR A 44 27.09 13.53 37.19
C THR A 44 25.90 12.81 36.58
N GLU A 45 25.97 12.50 35.29
CA GLU A 45 24.95 11.74 34.60
C GLU A 45 24.90 10.28 35.09
N LEU A 46 26.04 9.64 35.32
CA LEU A 46 26.15 8.29 35.88
C LEU A 46 25.57 8.20 37.31
N GLU A 47 25.82 9.18 38.16
CA GLU A 47 25.23 9.29 39.49
C GLU A 47 23.69 9.41 39.41
N ARG A 48 23.18 10.22 38.49
CA ARG A 48 21.73 10.35 38.20
C ARG A 48 21.12 9.04 37.73
N GLN A 49 21.76 8.35 36.79
CA GLN A 49 21.32 7.06 36.26
C GLN A 49 21.32 5.96 37.33
N SER A 50 22.33 5.93 38.18
CA SER A 50 22.38 4.99 39.31
C SER A 50 21.17 5.16 40.25
N GLY A 51 20.76 6.42 40.50
CA GLY A 51 19.58 6.72 41.30
C GLY A 51 18.28 6.19 40.68
N ILE A 52 18.09 6.44 39.38
CA ILE A 52 16.92 5.94 38.63
C ILE A 52 16.89 4.40 38.62
N MET A 53 18.03 3.77 38.44
CA MET A 53 18.15 2.33 38.36
C MET A 53 17.81 1.65 39.69
N ARG A 54 18.20 2.23 40.82
CA ARG A 54 17.82 1.74 42.16
C ARG A 54 16.32 1.77 42.40
N GLU A 55 15.66 2.85 41.92
CA GLU A 55 14.19 2.95 42.01
C GLU A 55 13.49 1.91 41.14
N GLN A 56 13.94 1.74 39.89
CA GLN A 56 13.42 0.70 39.01
C GLN A 56 13.64 -0.72 39.57
N GLN A 57 14.80 -0.98 40.17
CA GLN A 57 15.11 -2.23 40.82
C GLN A 57 14.11 -2.56 41.94
N LYS A 58 13.82 -1.56 42.79
CA LYS A 58 12.81 -1.71 43.84
C LYS A 58 11.44 -2.08 43.29
N GLN A 59 11.02 -1.43 42.17
CA GLN A 59 9.79 -1.74 41.49
C GLN A 59 9.78 -3.17 40.93
N VAL A 60 10.88 -3.59 40.26
CA VAL A 60 10.99 -4.96 39.71
C VAL A 60 10.98 -6.01 40.82
N THR A 61 11.63 -5.76 41.96
CA THR A 61 11.62 -6.69 43.07
C THR A 61 10.21 -6.85 43.67
N THR A 62 9.46 -5.75 43.77
CA THR A 62 8.06 -5.78 44.24
C THR A 62 7.17 -6.55 43.28
N THR A 63 7.34 -6.28 41.98
CA THR A 63 6.63 -7.01 40.89
C THR A 63 7.00 -8.50 40.92
N MET A 64 8.24 -8.84 41.12
CA MET A 64 8.71 -10.24 41.24
C MET A 64 7.99 -11.00 42.34
N LEU A 65 7.86 -10.42 43.54
CA LEU A 65 7.13 -11.03 44.64
C LEU A 65 5.65 -11.27 44.30
N SER A 66 5.01 -10.27 43.63
CA SER A 66 3.65 -10.39 43.13
C SER A 66 3.54 -11.54 42.14
N VAL A 67 4.43 -11.59 41.11
CA VAL A 67 4.46 -12.64 40.08
C VAL A 67 4.70 -14.02 40.69
N MET A 68 5.59 -14.14 41.68
CA MET A 68 5.83 -15.43 42.39
C MET A 68 4.58 -15.93 43.12
N ASN A 69 3.84 -15.05 43.78
CA ASN A 69 2.60 -15.42 44.45
C ASN A 69 1.52 -15.86 43.45
N LYS A 70 1.33 -15.11 42.37
CA LYS A 70 0.42 -15.47 41.30
C LYS A 70 0.83 -16.79 40.62
N SER A 71 2.11 -16.99 40.35
CA SER A 71 2.64 -18.21 39.75
C SER A 71 2.39 -19.45 40.66
N ARG A 72 2.46 -19.29 41.99
CA ARG A 72 2.14 -20.37 42.93
C ARG A 72 0.67 -20.79 42.86
N GLN A 73 -0.24 -19.82 42.72
CA GLN A 73 -1.67 -20.09 42.57
C GLN A 73 -1.96 -20.79 41.25
N ASN A 74 -1.39 -20.29 40.14
CA ASN A 74 -1.51 -20.90 38.82
C ASN A 74 -0.95 -22.33 38.79
N SER A 75 0.16 -22.59 39.42
CA SER A 75 0.74 -23.94 39.46
C SER A 75 -0.21 -24.93 40.16
N LEU A 76 -0.86 -24.53 41.23
CA LEU A 76 -1.86 -25.37 41.89
C LEU A 76 -3.02 -25.68 40.94
N MET A 77 -3.49 -24.69 40.19
CA MET A 77 -4.58 -24.86 39.23
C MET A 77 -4.19 -25.79 38.07
N LEU A 78 -3.00 -25.61 37.52
CA LEU A 78 -2.48 -26.45 36.42
C LEU A 78 -2.28 -27.92 36.80
N TYR A 79 -1.84 -28.19 38.05
CA TYR A 79 -1.54 -29.56 38.52
C TYR A 79 -2.73 -30.26 39.17
N SER A 80 -3.67 -29.52 39.75
CA SER A 80 -4.79 -30.10 40.47
C SER A 80 -6.05 -30.34 39.66
N GLN A 81 -6.23 -29.61 38.53
CA GLN A 81 -7.44 -29.68 37.75
C GLN A 81 -7.50 -30.90 36.80
N LYS A 82 -8.67 -31.55 36.75
CA LYS A 82 -8.98 -32.64 35.82
C LYS A 82 -9.20 -32.10 34.39
N ASN A 83 -9.05 -32.97 33.40
CA ASN A 83 -9.24 -32.64 31.99
C ASN A 83 -10.66 -32.14 31.63
N GLY A 84 -11.67 -32.42 32.46
CA GLY A 84 -13.04 -31.94 32.28
C GLY A 84 -13.29 -30.44 32.59
N PHE A 85 -12.24 -29.74 33.13
CA PHE A 85 -12.35 -28.31 33.46
C PHE A 85 -11.53 -27.45 32.46
N ILE A 86 -11.92 -27.48 31.18
CA ILE A 86 -11.16 -26.83 30.10
C ILE A 86 -11.04 -25.34 30.33
N PHE A 87 -12.07 -24.68 30.81
CA PHE A 87 -12.04 -23.22 31.02
C PHE A 87 -11.02 -22.83 32.11
N ASP A 88 -10.93 -23.62 33.17
CA ASP A 88 -9.95 -23.38 34.27
C ASP A 88 -8.53 -23.58 33.75
N LEU A 89 -8.31 -24.67 33.02
CA LEU A 89 -7.01 -25.04 32.50
C LEU A 89 -6.51 -24.07 31.45
N THR A 90 -7.37 -23.64 30.54
CA THR A 90 -7.00 -22.63 29.50
C THR A 90 -6.63 -21.29 30.12
N TYR A 91 -7.35 -20.87 31.18
CA TYR A 91 -7.02 -19.67 31.93
C TYR A 91 -5.66 -19.80 32.62
N ALA A 92 -5.42 -20.88 33.35
CA ALA A 92 -4.16 -21.08 34.06
C ALA A 92 -2.95 -21.21 33.11
N CYS A 93 -3.15 -21.84 31.93
CA CYS A 93 -2.10 -21.91 30.91
C CYS A 93 -1.75 -20.53 30.35
N HIS A 94 -2.75 -19.73 30.01
CA HIS A 94 -2.55 -18.37 29.48
C HIS A 94 -1.84 -17.49 30.50
N GLU A 95 -2.30 -17.50 31.73
CA GLU A 95 -1.72 -16.73 32.85
C GLU A 95 -0.25 -17.11 33.11
N ALA A 96 0.09 -18.41 33.05
CA ALA A 96 1.48 -18.84 33.20
C ALA A 96 2.38 -18.32 32.06
N THR A 97 1.87 -18.27 30.83
CA THR A 97 2.60 -17.75 29.68
C THR A 97 2.79 -16.24 29.77
N GLU A 98 1.73 -15.52 30.12
CA GLU A 98 1.77 -14.06 30.26
C GLU A 98 2.73 -13.63 31.38
N GLN A 99 2.67 -14.28 32.55
CA GLN A 99 3.59 -14.01 33.64
C GLN A 99 5.06 -14.21 33.25
N TYR A 100 5.36 -15.25 32.48
CA TYR A 100 6.72 -15.48 32.01
C TYR A 100 7.20 -14.38 31.05
N HIS A 101 6.36 -13.99 30.11
CA HIS A 101 6.69 -12.92 29.15
C HIS A 101 6.80 -11.54 29.80
N GLU A 102 5.88 -11.23 30.72
CA GLU A 102 5.93 -9.99 31.48
C GLU A 102 7.20 -9.90 32.33
N PHE A 103 7.56 -10.99 33.00
CA PHE A 103 8.78 -11.06 33.77
C PHE A 103 10.03 -10.86 32.93
N GLN A 104 10.13 -11.53 31.78
CA GLN A 104 11.24 -11.34 30.83
C GLN A 104 11.37 -9.89 30.34
N LYS A 105 10.23 -9.26 30.04
CA LYS A 105 10.20 -7.86 29.60
C LYS A 105 10.73 -6.91 30.68
N ASN A 106 10.41 -7.18 31.94
CA ASN A 106 10.82 -6.34 33.06
C ASN A 106 12.31 -6.54 33.41
N VAL A 107 12.86 -7.73 33.21
CA VAL A 107 14.28 -8.05 33.51
C VAL A 107 15.23 -7.68 32.37
N ARG A 108 14.76 -7.64 31.13
CA ARG A 108 15.56 -7.35 29.93
C ARG A 108 16.44 -6.08 30.03
N PRO A 109 15.96 -4.93 30.55
CA PRO A 109 16.77 -3.72 30.68
C PRO A 109 18.01 -3.90 31.56
N PHE A 110 17.90 -4.69 32.63
CA PHE A 110 19.01 -4.93 33.55
C PHE A 110 20.13 -5.78 32.92
N ARG A 111 19.76 -6.78 32.11
CA ARG A 111 20.73 -7.57 31.34
C ARG A 111 21.47 -6.73 30.31
N GLN A 112 20.73 -5.84 29.62
CA GLN A 112 21.34 -4.92 28.66
C GLN A 112 22.33 -3.95 29.36
N TYR A 113 21.97 -3.47 30.55
CA TYR A 113 22.84 -2.59 31.32
C TYR A 113 24.16 -3.26 31.69
N ILE A 114 24.15 -4.53 32.15
CA ILE A 114 25.39 -5.25 32.51
C ILE A 114 26.31 -5.34 31.28
N ASN A 115 25.79 -5.75 30.13
CA ASN A 115 26.59 -5.86 28.91
C ASN A 115 27.20 -4.50 28.49
N THR A 116 26.46 -3.42 28.66
CA THR A 116 26.94 -2.05 28.35
C THR A 116 28.00 -1.63 29.38
N ALA A 117 27.76 -1.90 30.66
CA ALA A 117 28.72 -1.56 31.74
C ALA A 117 30.06 -2.29 31.59
N ASP A 118 30.05 -3.56 31.17
CA ASP A 118 31.28 -4.33 30.92
C ASP A 118 32.13 -3.70 29.80
N VAL A 119 31.50 -3.22 28.72
CA VAL A 119 32.18 -2.52 27.64
C VAL A 119 32.76 -1.19 28.14
N GLU A 120 31.96 -0.42 28.88
CA GLU A 120 32.42 0.88 29.42
C GLU A 120 33.56 0.71 30.45
N ILE A 121 33.47 -0.27 31.37
CA ILE A 121 34.54 -0.58 32.32
C ILE A 121 35.85 -0.85 31.57
N SER A 122 35.84 -1.65 30.51
CA SER A 122 37.06 -1.95 29.74
C SER A 122 37.60 -0.71 29.02
N ARG A 123 36.75 0.22 28.59
CA ARG A 123 37.14 1.51 28.02
C ARG A 123 37.82 2.39 29.06
N TYR A 124 37.26 2.49 30.29
CA TYR A 124 37.85 3.26 31.36
C TYR A 124 39.14 2.62 31.88
N ASP A 125 39.28 1.30 31.88
CA ASP A 125 40.55 0.62 32.20
C ASP A 125 41.65 1.01 31.21
N SER A 126 41.32 1.05 29.92
CA SER A 126 42.27 1.53 28.88
C SER A 126 42.64 2.99 29.09
N LEU A 127 41.62 3.86 29.31
CA LEU A 127 41.85 5.29 29.55
C LEU A 127 42.71 5.55 30.80
N ILE A 128 42.50 4.84 31.89
CA ILE A 128 43.28 4.90 33.12
C ILE A 128 44.74 4.50 32.83
N ASN A 129 44.97 3.43 32.09
CA ASN A 129 46.32 3.01 31.70
C ASN A 129 47.01 4.08 30.86
N GLU A 130 46.35 4.64 29.84
CA GLU A 130 46.91 5.70 28.98
C GLU A 130 47.25 6.95 29.81
N LEU A 131 46.34 7.43 30.66
CA LEU A 131 46.56 8.57 31.54
C LEU A 131 47.67 8.31 32.57
N SER A 132 47.81 7.11 33.09
CA SER A 132 48.82 6.72 34.05
C SER A 132 50.23 6.69 33.42
N MET A 133 50.34 6.16 32.19
CA MET A 133 51.59 6.00 31.46
C MET A 133 52.03 7.31 30.76
N MET A 134 51.17 8.33 30.69
CA MET A 134 51.47 9.59 30.00
C MET A 134 52.65 10.29 30.64
N ASN A 135 53.69 10.61 29.86
CA ASN A 135 54.88 11.31 30.32
C ASN A 135 54.56 12.72 30.80
N LYS A 136 55.01 13.06 32.01
CA LYS A 136 54.79 14.38 32.61
C LYS A 136 55.79 15.46 32.12
N ILE A 137 56.83 15.01 31.41
CA ILE A 137 57.88 15.89 30.89
C ILE A 137 57.34 16.56 29.60
N GLY A 138 57.26 17.92 29.62
CA GLY A 138 56.74 18.70 28.49
C GLY A 138 55.30 19.15 28.60
N LEU A 139 54.57 18.80 29.66
CA LEU A 139 53.20 19.30 29.94
C LEU A 139 53.28 20.64 30.72
N SER A 140 52.37 21.55 30.41
CA SER A 140 52.16 22.75 31.22
C SER A 140 51.69 22.38 32.64
N GLU A 141 51.93 23.26 33.65
CA GLU A 141 51.45 23.00 35.02
C GLU A 141 49.93 22.79 35.09
N ARG A 142 49.18 23.49 34.28
CA ARG A 142 47.74 23.34 34.16
C ARG A 142 47.40 21.95 33.62
N ALA A 143 48.04 21.47 32.58
CA ALA A 143 47.83 20.17 31.99
C ALA A 143 48.20 19.01 32.93
N LYS A 144 49.22 19.19 33.79
CA LYS A 144 49.57 18.23 34.85
C LYS A 144 48.42 18.08 35.87
N ILE A 145 47.81 19.20 36.27
CA ILE A 145 46.66 19.23 37.16
C ILE A 145 45.46 18.55 36.48
N ASP A 146 45.13 18.95 35.24
CA ASP A 146 43.98 18.38 34.47
C ASP A 146 44.16 16.89 34.24
N ARG A 147 45.38 16.40 33.91
CA ARG A 147 45.65 14.93 33.82
C ARG A 147 45.37 14.20 35.13
N ASN A 148 45.82 14.73 36.26
CA ASN A 148 45.62 14.09 37.58
C ASN A 148 44.11 14.08 37.93
N VAL A 149 43.40 15.17 37.65
CA VAL A 149 41.94 15.25 37.82
C VAL A 149 41.21 14.25 36.91
N CYS A 150 41.60 14.18 35.62
CA CYS A 150 41.06 13.19 34.67
C CYS A 150 41.29 11.74 35.15
N LEU A 151 42.50 11.44 35.64
CA LEU A 151 42.83 10.12 36.18
C LEU A 151 41.91 9.76 37.38
N THR A 152 41.79 10.71 38.34
CA THR A 152 40.93 10.52 39.52
C THR A 152 39.44 10.34 39.11
N LEU A 153 38.96 11.15 38.16
CA LEU A 153 37.60 11.04 37.65
C LEU A 153 37.37 9.70 36.93
N ALA A 154 38.28 9.27 36.05
CA ALA A 154 38.22 8.01 35.34
C ALA A 154 38.18 6.80 36.31
N VAL A 155 39.05 6.81 37.37
CA VAL A 155 39.03 5.76 38.41
C VAL A 155 37.70 5.76 39.16
N ASN A 156 37.18 6.92 39.55
CA ASN A 156 35.90 7.03 40.24
C ASN A 156 34.74 6.55 39.36
N ILE A 157 34.71 6.94 38.11
CA ILE A 157 33.69 6.48 37.17
C ILE A 157 33.75 4.96 36.99
N ARG A 158 34.94 4.43 36.77
CA ARG A 158 35.17 2.98 36.64
C ARG A 158 34.72 2.21 37.93
N HIS A 159 35.02 2.75 39.09
CA HIS A 159 34.61 2.16 40.39
C HIS A 159 33.07 2.17 40.48
N THR A 160 32.43 3.30 40.22
CA THR A 160 30.95 3.40 40.28
C THR A 160 30.28 2.47 39.26
N LEU A 161 30.80 2.35 38.01
CA LEU A 161 30.31 1.40 37.01
C LEU A 161 30.47 -0.05 37.50
N SER A 162 31.62 -0.39 38.09
CA SER A 162 31.91 -1.72 38.61
C SER A 162 30.98 -2.08 39.78
N ASP A 163 30.72 -1.14 40.68
CA ASP A 163 29.83 -1.35 41.84
C ASP A 163 28.38 -1.53 41.35
N ASN A 164 27.91 -0.66 40.49
CA ASN A 164 26.58 -0.76 39.90
C ASN A 164 26.41 -2.07 39.11
N ARG A 165 27.41 -2.48 38.35
CA ARG A 165 27.42 -3.74 37.61
C ARG A 165 27.35 -4.94 38.53
N ASN A 166 28.16 -4.97 39.59
CA ASN A 166 28.20 -6.06 40.55
C ASN A 166 26.87 -6.18 41.32
N GLN A 167 26.31 -5.05 41.76
CA GLN A 167 24.98 -5.04 42.38
C GLN A 167 23.92 -5.61 41.41
N MET A 168 23.94 -5.17 40.17
CA MET A 168 22.97 -5.68 39.15
C MET A 168 23.18 -7.17 38.84
N GLN A 169 24.41 -7.65 38.88
CA GLN A 169 24.73 -9.05 38.65
C GLN A 169 24.17 -9.95 39.76
N ASP A 170 24.23 -9.50 41.03
CA ASP A 170 23.64 -10.23 42.14
C ASP A 170 22.09 -10.31 42.04
N TYR A 171 21.44 -9.20 41.65
CA TYR A 171 20.01 -9.23 41.39
C TYR A 171 19.62 -10.14 40.22
N ILE A 172 20.41 -10.14 39.16
CA ILE A 172 20.14 -11.01 38.00
C ILE A 172 20.27 -12.49 38.37
N LYS A 173 21.14 -12.85 39.31
CA LYS A 173 21.17 -14.25 39.82
C LYS A 173 19.83 -14.67 40.44
N ILE A 174 19.22 -13.80 41.26
CA ILE A 174 17.90 -14.03 41.85
C ILE A 174 16.81 -14.05 40.78
N TYR A 175 16.89 -13.12 39.82
CA TYR A 175 15.94 -13.08 38.71
C TYR A 175 16.02 -14.30 37.81
N ASN A 176 17.22 -14.83 37.53
CA ASN A 176 17.41 -16.04 36.74
C ASN A 176 16.76 -17.26 37.40
N GLN A 177 16.88 -17.42 38.74
CA GLN A 177 16.21 -18.51 39.45
C GLN A 177 14.67 -18.42 39.31
N THR A 178 14.14 -17.19 39.39
CA THR A 178 12.70 -16.98 39.23
C THR A 178 12.28 -17.23 37.77
N GLU A 179 13.08 -16.76 36.81
CA GLU A 179 12.82 -16.99 35.37
C GLU A 179 12.84 -18.47 35.01
N GLU A 180 13.80 -19.25 35.52
CA GLU A 180 13.84 -20.71 35.30
C GLU A 180 12.57 -21.40 35.82
N ARG A 181 12.10 -21.00 36.99
CA ARG A 181 10.86 -21.53 37.54
C ARG A 181 9.64 -21.17 36.68
N LEU A 182 9.53 -19.92 36.28
CA LEU A 182 8.47 -19.47 35.39
C LEU A 182 8.56 -20.11 34.01
N LYS A 183 9.76 -20.30 33.49
CA LYS A 183 10.02 -21.01 32.22
C LYS A 183 9.55 -22.46 32.29
N TYR A 184 9.85 -23.15 33.38
CA TYR A 184 9.39 -24.52 33.59
C TYR A 184 7.86 -24.60 33.61
N LEU A 185 7.23 -23.70 34.37
CA LEU A 185 5.78 -23.63 34.48
C LEU A 185 5.15 -23.30 33.13
N ASN A 186 5.73 -22.35 32.37
CA ASN A 186 5.30 -22.00 31.04
C ASN A 186 5.45 -23.15 30.03
N THR A 187 6.55 -23.89 30.08
CA THR A 187 6.75 -25.06 29.23
C THR A 187 5.72 -26.16 29.52
N TYR A 188 5.45 -26.40 30.80
CA TYR A 188 4.40 -27.33 31.23
C TYR A 188 3.00 -26.84 30.77
N ALA A 189 2.71 -25.57 30.99
CA ALA A 189 1.47 -24.94 30.57
C ALA A 189 1.26 -25.02 29.03
N ASN A 190 2.30 -24.77 28.26
CA ASN A 190 2.23 -24.84 26.78
C ASN A 190 1.99 -26.29 26.32
N LYS A 191 2.61 -27.27 26.94
CA LYS A 191 2.34 -28.68 26.65
C LYS A 191 0.88 -29.03 26.97
N ARG A 192 0.43 -28.68 28.19
CA ARG A 192 -0.95 -28.91 28.65
C ARG A 192 -1.97 -28.20 27.76
N TYR A 193 -1.62 -26.99 27.32
CA TYR A 193 -2.41 -26.20 26.40
C TYR A 193 -2.56 -26.84 25.01
N SER A 194 -1.49 -27.39 24.46
CA SER A 194 -1.53 -28.15 23.22
C SER A 194 -2.44 -29.38 23.33
N ASP A 195 -2.40 -30.09 24.46
CA ASP A 195 -3.25 -31.23 24.74
C ASP A 195 -4.74 -30.79 24.80
N ILE A 196 -5.01 -29.63 25.42
CA ILE A 196 -6.37 -29.06 25.51
C ILE A 196 -6.87 -28.65 24.14
N GLN A 197 -6.05 -27.96 23.33
CA GLN A 197 -6.40 -27.59 21.97
C GLN A 197 -6.78 -28.78 21.12
N GLN A 198 -5.96 -29.82 21.17
CA GLN A 198 -6.25 -31.06 20.46
C GLN A 198 -7.58 -31.66 20.95
N SER A 199 -7.85 -31.56 22.27
CA SER A 199 -9.10 -32.06 22.84
C SER A 199 -10.34 -31.27 22.41
N ILE A 200 -10.24 -29.95 22.26
CA ILE A 200 -11.35 -29.11 21.78
C ILE A 200 -11.79 -29.48 20.35
N PHE A 201 -10.83 -29.82 19.50
CA PHE A 201 -11.09 -30.14 18.09
C PHE A 201 -11.26 -31.64 17.82
N SER A 202 -10.59 -32.53 18.59
CA SER A 202 -10.57 -33.99 18.32
C SER A 202 -11.34 -34.84 19.33
N ASN A 203 -11.46 -34.43 20.59
CA ASN A 203 -12.22 -35.20 21.57
C ASN A 203 -13.73 -34.99 21.40
N ARG A 204 -14.31 -35.91 20.72
CA ARG A 204 -15.74 -36.04 20.61
C ARG A 204 -16.31 -36.49 21.94
N GLY A 205 -17.07 -35.63 22.62
CA GLY A 205 -17.94 -36.05 23.72
C GLY A 205 -18.99 -37.05 23.23
N ASP A 206 -19.71 -37.63 24.16
CA ASP A 206 -20.85 -38.51 23.80
C ASP A 206 -21.86 -37.73 22.92
N ASN A 207 -22.39 -38.42 21.91
CA ASN A 207 -23.45 -37.87 21.08
C ASN A 207 -24.66 -37.51 21.94
N TYR A 208 -25.29 -36.34 21.73
CA TYR A 208 -26.41 -35.87 22.57
C TYR A 208 -27.57 -36.85 22.68
N LEU A 209 -27.84 -37.67 21.66
CA LEU A 209 -28.83 -38.75 21.72
C LEU A 209 -28.47 -39.80 22.76
N LYS A 210 -27.19 -40.13 22.94
CA LYS A 210 -26.71 -41.06 23.98
C LYS A 210 -26.81 -40.44 25.39
N ILE A 211 -26.48 -39.11 25.48
CA ILE A 211 -26.69 -38.37 26.73
C ILE A 211 -28.18 -38.37 27.12
N LEU A 212 -29.07 -38.18 26.15
CA LEU A 212 -30.52 -38.19 26.37
C LEU A 212 -31.06 -39.57 26.80
N SER A 213 -30.50 -40.65 26.21
CA SER A 213 -30.90 -42.03 26.61
C SER A 213 -30.48 -42.38 28.03
N ASN A 214 -29.39 -41.77 28.55
CA ASN A 214 -28.87 -42.01 29.88
C ASN A 214 -29.03 -40.79 30.81
N LEU A 215 -30.06 -40.00 30.61
CA LEU A 215 -30.24 -38.67 31.23
C LEU A 215 -30.18 -38.70 32.74
N GLY A 216 -30.76 -39.75 33.41
CA GLY A 216 -30.72 -39.89 34.86
C GLY A 216 -29.32 -40.07 35.44
N HIS A 217 -28.50 -40.90 34.80
CA HIS A 217 -27.11 -41.12 35.20
C HIS A 217 -26.25 -39.85 34.98
N GLN A 218 -26.39 -39.26 33.81
CA GLN A 218 -25.66 -38.01 33.45
C GLN A 218 -26.06 -36.85 34.36
N LEU A 219 -27.33 -36.71 34.73
CA LEU A 219 -27.78 -35.66 35.64
C LEU A 219 -27.19 -35.85 37.06
N SER A 220 -27.12 -37.10 37.55
CA SER A 220 -26.52 -37.46 38.84
C SER A 220 -25.01 -37.13 38.84
N GLU A 221 -24.30 -37.57 37.81
CA GLU A 221 -22.84 -37.35 37.68
C GLU A 221 -22.53 -35.86 37.52
N THR A 222 -23.30 -35.13 36.69
CA THR A 222 -23.15 -33.67 36.53
C THR A 222 -23.43 -32.94 37.85
N THR A 223 -24.45 -33.36 38.61
CA THR A 223 -24.81 -32.74 39.88
C THR A 223 -23.72 -32.98 40.93
N GLU A 224 -23.12 -34.15 40.97
CA GLU A 224 -22.00 -34.45 41.81
C GLU A 224 -20.75 -33.62 41.45
N THR A 225 -20.44 -33.51 40.14
CA THR A 225 -19.33 -32.68 39.64
C THR A 225 -19.53 -31.23 40.00
N VAL A 226 -20.73 -30.67 39.75
CA VAL A 226 -21.09 -29.30 40.12
C VAL A 226 -21.04 -29.08 41.63
N SER A 227 -21.62 -29.98 42.41
CA SER A 227 -21.62 -29.90 43.89
C SER A 227 -20.20 -29.96 44.45
N SER A 228 -19.36 -30.85 43.95
CA SER A 228 -17.95 -30.94 44.40
C SER A 228 -17.16 -29.70 44.04
N LYS A 229 -17.38 -29.12 42.86
CA LYS A 229 -16.66 -27.92 42.39
C LYS A 229 -17.04 -26.68 43.17
N TYR A 230 -18.31 -26.44 43.40
CA TYR A 230 -18.80 -25.20 44.02
C TYR A 230 -19.01 -25.29 45.54
N ARG A 231 -18.68 -26.41 46.14
CA ARG A 231 -18.75 -26.58 47.61
C ARG A 231 -17.65 -25.73 48.26
N PRO A 232 -17.99 -24.81 49.19
CA PRO A 232 -17.00 -23.99 49.86
C PRO A 232 -16.04 -24.83 50.71
N GLN A 233 -14.77 -24.89 50.32
CA GLN A 233 -13.73 -25.58 51.05
C GLN A 233 -13.18 -24.69 52.18
N LYS A 234 -13.15 -25.19 53.42
CA LYS A 234 -12.81 -24.41 54.60
C LYS A 234 -11.34 -23.97 54.71
N LYS A 235 -10.41 -24.41 53.85
CA LYS A 235 -8.97 -24.26 54.09
C LYS A 235 -8.10 -23.80 52.90
N VAL A 236 -8.63 -23.52 51.75
CA VAL A 236 -7.79 -23.04 50.63
C VAL A 236 -8.35 -21.72 50.14
N GLN A 237 -7.65 -20.62 50.34
CA GLN A 237 -7.86 -19.37 49.57
C GLN A 237 -7.46 -19.63 48.13
N SER A 238 -8.35 -20.23 47.37
CA SER A 238 -8.24 -20.23 45.92
C SER A 238 -8.79 -18.89 45.42
N ASP A 239 -8.22 -18.36 44.36
CA ASP A 239 -8.65 -17.08 43.75
C ASP A 239 -10.13 -17.06 43.31
N TRP A 240 -10.79 -18.21 43.26
CA TRP A 240 -12.21 -18.31 43.01
C TRP A 240 -12.92 -19.19 44.08
N ASP A 241 -13.27 -18.52 45.14
CA ASP A 241 -14.20 -19.05 46.11
C ASP A 241 -15.64 -18.73 45.65
N SER A 242 -16.59 -19.57 46.03
CA SER A 242 -18.03 -19.34 45.77
C SER A 242 -18.52 -17.99 46.30
N ARG A 243 -17.85 -17.41 47.29
CA ARG A 243 -18.07 -16.07 47.84
C ARG A 243 -17.71 -14.98 46.83
N ILE A 244 -16.60 -15.15 46.10
CA ILE A 244 -16.15 -14.20 45.07
C ILE A 244 -17.10 -14.21 43.86
N MET A 245 -17.56 -15.41 43.46
CA MET A 245 -18.59 -15.56 42.44
C MET A 245 -19.91 -14.89 42.84
N LEU A 246 -20.33 -15.07 44.12
CA LEU A 246 -21.51 -14.36 44.63
C LEU A 246 -21.32 -12.84 44.59
N GLY A 247 -20.13 -12.37 45.00
CA GLY A 247 -19.74 -10.95 44.92
C GLY A 247 -19.85 -10.41 43.49
N LEU A 248 -19.33 -11.14 42.49
CA LEU A 248 -19.43 -10.77 41.10
C LEU A 248 -20.90 -10.74 40.60
N LEU A 249 -21.68 -11.75 40.98
CA LEU A 249 -23.12 -11.78 40.65
C LEU A 249 -23.85 -10.55 41.24
N CYS A 250 -23.53 -10.21 42.50
CA CYS A 250 -24.04 -8.98 43.11
C CYS A 250 -23.63 -7.73 42.33
N ILE A 251 -22.36 -7.62 41.93
CA ILE A 251 -21.90 -6.48 41.10
C ILE A 251 -22.65 -6.41 39.78
N ILE A 252 -22.89 -7.53 39.10
CA ILE A 252 -23.63 -7.58 37.84
C ILE A 252 -25.08 -7.11 38.07
N ILE A 253 -25.78 -7.64 39.07
CA ILE A 253 -27.18 -7.31 39.31
C ILE A 253 -27.33 -5.87 39.79
N PHE A 254 -26.61 -5.48 40.84
CA PHE A 254 -26.72 -4.13 41.42
C PHE A 254 -26.14 -3.08 40.50
N GLY A 255 -24.98 -3.33 39.86
CA GLY A 255 -24.36 -2.42 38.91
C GLY A 255 -25.24 -2.23 37.68
N GLY A 256 -25.84 -3.31 37.16
CA GLY A 256 -26.79 -3.23 36.05
C GLY A 256 -28.08 -2.48 36.43
N PHE A 257 -28.62 -2.74 37.61
CA PHE A 257 -29.81 -2.05 38.11
C PHE A 257 -29.53 -0.53 38.30
N ILE A 258 -28.43 -0.19 38.93
CA ILE A 258 -28.00 1.21 39.11
C ILE A 258 -27.79 1.91 37.76
N ALA A 259 -27.13 1.24 36.80
CA ALA A 259 -26.93 1.79 35.46
C ALA A 259 -28.27 2.10 34.76
N VAL A 260 -29.23 1.17 34.82
CA VAL A 260 -30.55 1.37 34.21
C VAL A 260 -31.31 2.51 34.90
N LEU A 261 -31.30 2.55 36.24
CA LEU A 261 -32.00 3.56 37.02
C LEU A 261 -31.47 4.98 36.78
N ILE A 262 -30.12 5.12 36.82
CA ILE A 262 -29.47 6.41 36.58
C ILE A 262 -29.82 6.91 35.16
N ASN A 263 -29.67 6.06 34.16
CA ASN A 263 -29.87 6.46 32.77
C ASN A 263 -31.35 6.72 32.43
N PHE A 264 -32.28 5.99 33.06
CA PHE A 264 -33.70 6.25 32.89
C PHE A 264 -34.08 7.67 33.34
N VAL A 265 -33.46 8.16 34.38
CA VAL A 265 -33.69 9.56 34.91
C VAL A 265 -32.91 10.56 34.05
N ILE A 266 -31.59 10.34 33.85
CA ILE A 266 -30.68 11.28 33.16
C ILE A 266 -31.11 11.49 31.72
N ILE A 267 -31.39 10.40 30.96
CA ILE A 267 -31.68 10.50 29.52
C ILE A 267 -33.01 11.20 29.30
N ARG A 268 -34.05 10.91 30.12
CA ARG A 268 -35.29 11.64 30.03
C ARG A 268 -35.11 13.13 30.33
N TRP A 269 -34.26 13.45 31.28
CA TRP A 269 -33.95 14.84 31.62
C TRP A 269 -33.18 15.53 30.47
N ILE A 270 -32.14 14.86 29.90
CA ILE A 270 -31.35 15.37 28.79
C ILE A 270 -32.25 15.62 27.55
N ILE A 271 -33.09 14.62 27.18
CA ILE A 271 -33.98 14.76 26.03
C ILE A 271 -34.98 15.90 26.24
N ARG A 272 -35.57 16.02 27.40
CA ARG A 272 -36.43 17.18 27.73
C ARG A 272 -35.71 18.51 27.57
N LYS A 273 -34.47 18.60 28.05
CA LYS A 273 -33.69 19.85 27.97
C LYS A 273 -33.17 20.10 26.54
N ALA A 274 -32.77 19.07 25.81
CA ALA A 274 -32.34 19.17 24.42
C ALA A 274 -33.45 19.58 23.47
N THR A 275 -34.71 19.15 23.72
CA THR A 275 -35.88 19.53 22.92
C THR A 275 -36.34 20.96 23.15
N LEU A 276 -35.81 21.68 24.15
CA LEU A 276 -36.01 23.11 24.34
C LEU A 276 -35.17 23.98 23.38
N TYR A 277 -34.10 23.41 22.75
CA TYR A 277 -33.33 24.15 21.74
C TYR A 277 -34.00 24.00 20.37
N GLU A 278 -34.31 25.10 19.69
CA GLU A 278 -34.98 25.12 18.38
C GLU A 278 -34.34 24.21 17.32
N ARG A 279 -33.01 24.12 17.30
CA ARG A 279 -32.27 23.25 16.35
C ARG A 279 -32.48 21.74 16.58
N LEU A 280 -32.82 21.34 17.79
CA LEU A 280 -33.04 19.95 18.20
C LEU A 280 -34.51 19.57 18.31
N ALA A 281 -35.40 20.57 18.38
CA ALA A 281 -36.85 20.36 18.40
C ALA A 281 -37.37 19.58 17.17
N ILE A 282 -36.72 19.77 16.01
CA ILE A 282 -37.03 19.07 14.75
C ILE A 282 -36.84 17.54 14.90
N TYR A 283 -35.94 17.10 15.76
CA TYR A 283 -35.64 15.67 15.96
C TYR A 283 -36.39 15.04 17.14
N ARG A 284 -37.31 15.78 17.78
CA ARG A 284 -38.04 15.33 18.98
C ARG A 284 -38.75 14.01 18.77
N ASP A 285 -39.55 13.88 17.70
CA ASP A 285 -40.33 12.67 17.41
C ASP A 285 -39.45 11.48 17.12
N THR A 286 -38.30 11.69 16.46
CA THR A 286 -37.34 10.62 16.18
C THR A 286 -36.61 10.16 17.43
N LEU A 287 -36.26 11.09 18.35
CA LEU A 287 -35.62 10.77 19.63
C LEU A 287 -36.58 10.05 20.58
N GLU A 288 -37.84 10.47 20.65
CA GLU A 288 -38.85 9.80 21.48
C GLU A 288 -39.13 8.37 21.01
N ARG A 289 -39.19 8.12 19.70
CA ARG A 289 -39.35 6.77 19.14
C ARG A 289 -38.18 5.86 19.40
N LYS A 290 -36.96 6.40 19.54
CA LYS A 290 -35.71 5.65 19.83
C LYS A 290 -35.37 5.62 21.31
N LEU A 291 -36.13 6.26 22.18
CA LEU A 291 -35.82 6.47 23.60
C LEU A 291 -35.45 5.19 24.33
N THR A 292 -36.19 4.10 24.09
CA THR A 292 -35.93 2.81 24.75
C THR A 292 -34.57 2.24 24.37
N CYS A 293 -34.21 2.32 23.08
CA CYS A 293 -32.90 1.82 22.61
C CYS A 293 -31.76 2.72 23.08
N ILE A 294 -31.98 4.05 23.15
CA ILE A 294 -31.00 5.00 23.67
C ILE A 294 -30.75 4.75 25.15
N ASN A 295 -31.83 4.55 25.94
CA ASN A 295 -31.71 4.21 27.35
C ASN A 295 -30.92 2.92 27.56
N LEU A 296 -31.15 1.91 26.71
CA LEU A 296 -30.44 0.64 26.77
C LEU A 296 -28.95 0.83 26.46
N ALA A 297 -28.61 1.50 25.36
CA ALA A 297 -27.24 1.79 25.00
C ALA A 297 -26.50 2.52 26.13
N MET A 298 -27.05 3.61 26.61
CA MET A 298 -26.44 4.37 27.71
C MET A 298 -26.33 3.57 29.01
N SER A 299 -27.28 2.67 29.29
CA SER A 299 -27.21 1.78 30.46
C SER A 299 -26.10 0.76 30.31
N VAL A 300 -25.89 0.20 29.12
CA VAL A 300 -24.80 -0.72 28.81
C VAL A 300 -23.45 0.00 28.93
N ALA A 301 -23.31 1.19 28.38
CA ALA A 301 -22.11 2.01 28.49
C ALA A 301 -21.77 2.36 29.95
N THR A 302 -22.79 2.78 30.74
CA THR A 302 -22.61 3.09 32.16
C THR A 302 -22.21 1.84 32.96
N PHE A 303 -22.81 0.69 32.66
CA PHE A 303 -22.44 -0.58 33.27
C PHE A 303 -20.99 -0.97 32.95
N ALA A 304 -20.54 -0.79 31.69
CA ALA A 304 -19.15 -1.00 31.30
C ALA A 304 -18.19 -0.08 32.07
N LEU A 305 -18.56 1.17 32.33
CA LEU A 305 -17.77 2.11 33.15
C LEU A 305 -17.69 1.65 34.62
N ILE A 306 -18.82 1.17 35.17
CA ILE A 306 -18.84 0.61 36.55
C ILE A 306 -17.90 -0.61 36.63
N LEU A 307 -17.97 -1.50 35.67
CA LEU A 307 -17.08 -2.67 35.62
C LEU A 307 -15.61 -2.26 35.45
N GLY A 308 -15.33 -1.24 34.62
CA GLY A 308 -14.00 -0.66 34.48
C GLY A 308 -13.44 -0.08 35.78
N ALA A 309 -14.28 0.62 36.55
CA ALA A 309 -13.91 1.14 37.86
C ALA A 309 -13.65 0.01 38.88
N VAL A 310 -14.49 -1.03 38.88
CA VAL A 310 -14.28 -2.22 39.73
C VAL A 310 -12.95 -2.89 39.40
N ARG A 311 -12.63 -3.04 38.09
CA ARG A 311 -11.37 -3.64 37.63
C ARG A 311 -10.13 -2.86 38.07
N MET A 312 -10.22 -1.55 38.23
CA MET A 312 -9.11 -0.73 38.71
C MET A 312 -8.83 -0.87 40.22
N ILE A 313 -9.87 -1.23 40.99
CA ILE A 313 -9.80 -1.31 42.46
C ILE A 313 -9.42 -2.73 42.91
N VAL A 314 -9.79 -3.75 42.14
CA VAL A 314 -9.68 -5.15 42.54
C VAL A 314 -8.37 -5.75 42.04
N GLU A 315 -7.61 -6.38 42.91
CA GLU A 315 -6.33 -7.06 42.61
C GLU A 315 -6.48 -8.56 42.31
N GLN A 316 -7.68 -9.13 42.51
CA GLN A 316 -7.91 -10.56 42.30
C GLN A 316 -8.01 -10.93 40.83
N ASN A 317 -7.17 -11.85 40.36
CA ASN A 317 -7.06 -12.25 38.93
C ASN A 317 -8.40 -12.74 38.37
N PHE A 318 -9.18 -13.51 39.14
CA PHE A 318 -10.50 -13.98 38.70
C PHE A 318 -11.46 -12.83 38.41
N LEU A 319 -11.56 -11.84 39.28
CA LEU A 319 -12.43 -10.67 39.09
C LEU A 319 -11.94 -9.78 37.93
N ILE A 320 -10.62 -9.69 37.73
CA ILE A 320 -10.03 -8.97 36.60
C ILE A 320 -10.42 -9.65 35.29
N MET A 321 -10.30 -10.98 35.18
CA MET A 321 -10.70 -11.76 34.04
C MET A 321 -12.21 -11.64 33.76
N ALA A 322 -13.03 -11.89 34.77
CA ALA A 322 -14.48 -11.88 34.66
C ALA A 322 -15.03 -10.50 34.26
N SER A 323 -14.50 -9.43 34.88
CA SER A 323 -14.85 -8.06 34.51
C SER A 323 -14.36 -7.72 33.10
N GLY A 324 -13.19 -8.20 32.66
CA GLY A 324 -12.69 -8.06 31.29
C GLY A 324 -13.66 -8.64 30.27
N LEU A 325 -14.05 -9.91 30.43
CA LEU A 325 -14.99 -10.58 29.53
C LEU A 325 -16.38 -9.89 29.51
N LEU A 326 -16.85 -9.39 30.65
CA LEU A 326 -18.09 -8.64 30.71
C LEU A 326 -17.97 -7.28 30.00
N ILE A 327 -16.86 -6.59 30.15
CA ILE A 327 -16.61 -5.32 29.44
C ILE A 327 -16.57 -5.53 27.93
N GLU A 328 -15.88 -6.58 27.47
CA GLU A 328 -15.86 -6.93 26.04
C GLU A 328 -17.25 -7.24 25.52
N TYR A 329 -18.03 -8.01 26.25
CA TYR A 329 -19.40 -8.31 25.87
C TYR A 329 -20.29 -7.05 25.88
N THR A 330 -20.19 -6.20 26.88
CA THR A 330 -20.95 -4.93 26.91
C THR A 330 -20.56 -4.02 25.76
N TRP A 331 -19.29 -4.00 25.36
CA TRP A 331 -18.84 -3.29 24.16
C TRP A 331 -19.49 -3.84 22.88
N LEU A 332 -19.55 -5.17 22.73
CA LEU A 332 -20.22 -5.81 21.60
C LEU A 332 -21.72 -5.46 21.53
N MET A 333 -22.42 -5.49 22.66
CA MET A 333 -23.81 -5.07 22.75
C MET A 333 -23.98 -3.60 22.38
N GLU A 334 -23.10 -2.73 22.89
CA GLU A 334 -23.15 -1.30 22.63
C GLU A 334 -23.01 -1.00 21.16
N VAL A 335 -22.05 -1.62 20.47
CA VAL A 335 -21.84 -1.44 19.02
C VAL A 335 -23.09 -1.89 18.23
N ILE A 336 -23.71 -3.02 18.58
CA ILE A 336 -24.92 -3.49 17.90
C ILE A 336 -26.05 -2.48 18.08
N VAL A 337 -26.32 -2.07 19.31
CA VAL A 337 -27.42 -1.14 19.63
C VAL A 337 -27.18 0.23 19.03
N LEU A 338 -25.96 0.75 19.14
CA LEU A 338 -25.59 2.05 18.58
C LEU A 338 -25.68 2.06 17.06
N SER A 339 -25.24 0.99 16.39
CA SER A 339 -25.38 0.83 14.95
C SER A 339 -26.84 0.88 14.52
N LEU A 340 -27.72 0.21 15.24
CA LEU A 340 -29.17 0.23 14.98
C LEU A 340 -29.78 1.61 15.20
N ILE A 341 -29.40 2.33 16.29
CA ILE A 341 -29.92 3.66 16.59
C ILE A 341 -29.53 4.67 15.52
N LEU A 342 -28.31 4.58 15.02
CA LEU A 342 -27.75 5.57 14.09
C LEU A 342 -28.15 5.33 12.64
N ARG A 343 -28.38 4.05 12.25
CA ARG A 343 -28.72 3.68 10.88
C ARG A 343 -30.21 3.69 10.58
N LEU A 344 -31.00 3.18 11.51
CA LEU A 344 -32.41 2.86 11.29
C LEU A 344 -33.34 3.91 11.87
N ASP A 345 -34.55 4.02 11.29
CA ASP A 345 -35.62 4.86 11.84
C ASP A 345 -36.30 4.19 13.03
N GLY A 346 -37.06 4.93 13.83
CA GLY A 346 -37.58 4.49 15.12
C GLY A 346 -38.34 3.15 15.14
N LYS A 347 -39.21 2.88 14.16
CA LYS A 347 -39.88 1.56 14.03
C LYS A 347 -38.89 0.47 13.59
N GLN A 348 -38.01 0.78 12.65
CA GLN A 348 -36.99 -0.14 12.17
C GLN A 348 -35.97 -0.48 13.26
N THR A 349 -35.56 0.51 14.09
CA THR A 349 -34.67 0.28 15.22
C THR A 349 -35.23 -0.72 16.21
N ARG A 350 -36.52 -0.59 16.56
CA ARG A 350 -37.20 -1.54 17.46
C ARG A 350 -37.31 -2.95 16.87
N ASN A 351 -37.59 -3.06 15.58
CA ASN A 351 -37.63 -4.35 14.88
C ASN A 351 -36.24 -4.96 14.76
N GLY A 352 -35.21 -4.17 14.40
CA GLY A 352 -33.81 -4.61 14.36
C GLY A 352 -33.33 -5.12 15.72
N PHE A 353 -33.60 -4.41 16.80
CA PHE A 353 -33.28 -4.89 18.14
C PHE A 353 -33.91 -6.23 18.47
N LYS A 354 -35.21 -6.42 18.13
CA LYS A 354 -35.90 -7.72 18.36
C LYS A 354 -35.30 -8.86 17.56
N ILE A 355 -34.75 -8.60 16.38
CA ILE A 355 -34.11 -9.63 15.55
C ILE A 355 -32.73 -10.01 16.08
N TYR A 356 -31.96 -9.05 16.58
CA TYR A 356 -30.63 -9.31 17.15
C TYR A 356 -30.68 -9.82 18.60
N MET A 357 -31.83 -9.72 19.28
CA MET A 357 -31.98 -10.12 20.67
C MET A 357 -31.59 -11.60 20.94
N PRO A 358 -31.97 -12.61 20.12
CA PRO A 358 -31.53 -13.97 20.37
C PRO A 358 -30.02 -14.14 20.35
N ILE A 359 -29.31 -13.51 19.43
CA ILE A 359 -27.84 -13.54 19.37
C ILE A 359 -27.24 -12.88 20.58
N MET A 360 -27.74 -11.72 20.99
CA MET A 360 -27.25 -11.01 22.17
C MET A 360 -27.44 -11.86 23.43
N VAL A 361 -28.59 -12.50 23.58
CA VAL A 361 -28.85 -13.36 24.75
C VAL A 361 -27.94 -14.59 24.74
N MET A 362 -27.75 -15.22 23.56
CA MET A 362 -26.85 -16.38 23.45
C MET A 362 -25.40 -16.01 23.71
N GLY A 363 -24.93 -14.86 23.21
CA GLY A 363 -23.60 -14.35 23.51
C GLY A 363 -23.41 -14.12 25.01
N PHE A 364 -24.39 -13.52 25.69
CA PHE A 364 -24.38 -13.34 27.14
C PHE A 364 -24.31 -14.67 27.89
N LEU A 365 -25.12 -15.64 27.50
CA LEU A 365 -25.12 -16.97 28.13
C LEU A 365 -23.75 -17.65 28.01
N VAL A 366 -23.12 -17.56 26.86
CA VAL A 366 -21.79 -18.12 26.63
C VAL A 366 -20.75 -17.44 27.52
N ILE A 367 -20.79 -16.12 27.64
CA ILE A 367 -19.88 -15.37 28.50
C ILE A 367 -20.10 -15.72 29.98
N VAL A 368 -21.35 -15.85 30.41
CA VAL A 368 -21.67 -16.30 31.77
C VAL A 368 -21.13 -17.71 32.05
N PHE A 369 -21.28 -18.65 31.11
CA PHE A 369 -20.71 -19.99 31.25
C PHE A 369 -19.18 -19.96 31.37
N ARG A 370 -18.54 -19.07 30.61
CA ARG A 370 -17.10 -18.85 30.68
C ARG A 370 -16.65 -18.26 32.03
N ILE A 371 -17.40 -17.26 32.53
CA ILE A 371 -17.07 -16.61 33.83
C ILE A 371 -17.28 -17.56 34.99
N VAL A 372 -18.39 -18.30 35.02
CA VAL A 372 -18.72 -19.27 36.07
C VAL A 372 -17.82 -20.50 35.96
N LEU A 373 -17.00 -20.63 34.92
CA LEU A 373 -16.12 -21.80 34.72
C LEU A 373 -16.89 -23.11 34.72
N VAL A 374 -18.02 -23.13 33.98
CA VAL A 374 -18.95 -24.28 33.98
C VAL A 374 -18.23 -25.56 33.53
N PRO A 375 -18.39 -26.70 34.25
CA PRO A 375 -17.83 -27.99 33.81
C PRO A 375 -18.37 -28.40 32.44
N ASN A 376 -17.54 -29.05 31.63
CA ASN A 376 -17.91 -29.48 30.28
C ASN A 376 -19.15 -30.38 30.25
N ASP A 377 -19.31 -31.24 31.27
CA ASP A 377 -20.44 -32.14 31.33
C ASP A 377 -21.76 -31.37 31.43
N LEU A 378 -21.78 -30.30 32.22
CA LEU A 378 -22.95 -29.43 32.32
C LEU A 378 -23.18 -28.65 31.01
N VAL A 379 -22.11 -28.19 30.35
CA VAL A 379 -22.22 -27.53 29.03
C VAL A 379 -22.79 -28.49 27.98
N ASN A 380 -22.32 -29.75 27.96
CA ASN A 380 -22.78 -30.77 27.02
C ASN A 380 -24.25 -31.16 27.26
N LEU A 381 -24.70 -31.07 28.48
CA LEU A 381 -26.09 -31.39 28.84
C LEU A 381 -27.06 -30.24 28.51
N VAL A 382 -26.71 -29.02 28.82
CA VAL A 382 -27.61 -27.84 28.80
C VAL A 382 -27.56 -27.08 27.50
N PHE A 383 -26.40 -27.01 26.83
CA PHE A 383 -26.20 -26.17 25.68
C PHE A 383 -26.97 -26.63 24.39
N PRO A 384 -27.00 -27.94 24.05
CA PRO A 384 -27.70 -28.41 22.84
C PRO A 384 -29.20 -28.06 22.81
N PRO A 385 -30.01 -28.24 23.88
CA PRO A 385 -31.41 -27.83 23.87
C PRO A 385 -31.61 -26.32 23.82
N ILE A 386 -30.71 -25.55 24.44
CA ILE A 386 -30.72 -24.06 24.39
C ILE A 386 -30.47 -23.58 22.95
N LEU A 387 -29.53 -24.18 22.24
CA LEU A 387 -29.29 -23.87 20.83
C LEU A 387 -30.51 -24.16 19.94
N LEU A 388 -31.17 -25.32 20.15
CA LEU A 388 -32.38 -25.65 19.41
C LEU A 388 -33.50 -24.64 19.68
N ALA A 389 -33.71 -24.26 20.93
CA ALA A 389 -34.67 -23.23 21.30
C ALA A 389 -34.32 -21.88 20.64
N SER A 390 -33.01 -21.55 20.53
CA SER A 390 -32.52 -20.35 19.89
C SER A 390 -32.77 -20.30 18.39
N ILE A 391 -32.72 -21.44 17.68
CA ILE A 391 -33.09 -21.53 16.27
C ILE A 391 -34.57 -21.18 16.10
N ILE A 392 -35.44 -21.78 16.91
CA ILE A 392 -36.90 -21.55 16.87
C ILE A 392 -37.20 -20.09 17.20
N TRP A 393 -36.53 -19.55 18.20
CA TRP A 393 -36.65 -18.13 18.59
C TRP A 393 -36.21 -17.21 17.47
N GLN A 394 -35.04 -17.43 16.87
CA GLN A 394 -34.51 -16.61 15.77
C GLN A 394 -35.41 -16.67 14.54
N TRP A 395 -35.90 -17.90 14.17
CA TRP A 395 -36.83 -18.09 13.07
C TRP A 395 -38.13 -17.30 13.27
N ASN A 396 -38.72 -17.38 14.47
CA ASN A 396 -39.91 -16.62 14.80
C ASN A 396 -39.70 -15.11 14.71
N ARG A 397 -38.52 -14.63 15.15
CA ARG A 397 -38.15 -13.19 15.05
C ARG A 397 -38.00 -12.74 13.61
N ILE A 398 -37.35 -13.55 12.77
CA ILE A 398 -37.20 -13.26 11.35
C ILE A 398 -38.59 -13.22 10.68
N LYS A 399 -39.42 -14.23 10.89
CA LYS A 399 -40.77 -14.31 10.27
C LYS A 399 -41.62 -13.09 10.61
N ASN A 400 -41.59 -12.62 11.86
CA ASN A 400 -42.48 -11.55 12.33
C ASN A 400 -41.93 -10.12 12.06
N TYR A 401 -40.64 -9.94 11.92
CA TYR A 401 -40.01 -8.58 11.90
C TYR A 401 -39.14 -8.27 10.67
N SER A 402 -38.92 -9.27 9.77
CA SER A 402 -37.99 -9.08 8.62
C SER A 402 -38.49 -8.07 7.59
N ASN A 403 -39.81 -7.91 7.40
CA ASN A 403 -40.38 -7.02 6.39
C ASN A 403 -40.25 -5.51 6.74
N GLY A 404 -39.94 -5.20 7.99
CA GLY A 404 -39.79 -3.83 8.46
C GLY A 404 -38.33 -3.36 8.64
N ILE A 405 -37.35 -4.04 8.04
CA ILE A 405 -35.92 -3.79 8.27
C ILE A 405 -35.17 -3.68 6.95
N GLU A 406 -34.00 -3.03 6.98
CA GLU A 406 -33.09 -2.91 5.85
C GLU A 406 -32.64 -4.28 5.30
N LYS A 407 -32.42 -4.36 3.99
CA LYS A 407 -32.03 -5.63 3.33
C LYS A 407 -30.75 -6.24 3.92
N SER A 408 -29.77 -5.41 4.31
CA SER A 408 -28.52 -5.85 4.94
C SER A 408 -28.76 -6.58 6.26
N ASP A 409 -29.57 -6.03 7.15
CA ASP A 409 -29.88 -6.63 8.45
C ASP A 409 -30.69 -7.92 8.32
N ARG A 410 -31.51 -8.01 7.28
CA ARG A 410 -32.22 -9.25 6.94
C ARG A 410 -31.25 -10.37 6.54
N TYR A 411 -30.26 -10.08 5.70
CA TYR A 411 -29.20 -11.04 5.35
C TYR A 411 -28.42 -11.50 6.59
N TYR A 412 -28.00 -10.57 7.44
CA TYR A 412 -27.26 -10.92 8.66
C TYR A 412 -28.09 -11.79 9.61
N SER A 413 -29.40 -11.60 9.65
CA SER A 413 -30.31 -12.42 10.45
C SER A 413 -30.42 -13.86 9.93
N TYR A 414 -30.45 -14.04 8.61
CA TYR A 414 -30.47 -15.40 8.01
C TYR A 414 -29.10 -16.08 8.21
N ILE A 415 -27.98 -15.37 8.06
CA ILE A 415 -26.65 -15.94 8.37
C ILE A 415 -26.60 -16.36 9.83
N SER A 416 -27.14 -15.54 10.73
CA SER A 416 -27.22 -15.88 12.16
C SER A 416 -28.01 -17.15 12.42
N LEU A 417 -29.12 -17.34 11.70
CA LEU A 417 -29.89 -18.58 11.77
C LEU A 417 -29.10 -19.80 11.27
N CYS A 418 -28.34 -19.65 10.17
CA CYS A 418 -27.43 -20.68 9.66
C CYS A 418 -26.35 -21.02 10.68
N VAL A 419 -25.78 -20.04 11.35
CA VAL A 419 -24.77 -20.24 12.40
C VAL A 419 -25.35 -20.97 13.60
N PHE A 420 -26.54 -20.62 14.06
CA PHE A 420 -27.24 -21.39 15.10
C PHE A 420 -27.49 -22.85 14.67
N GLY A 421 -27.91 -23.06 13.42
CA GLY A 421 -28.10 -24.40 12.87
C GLY A 421 -26.81 -25.22 12.87
N LEU A 422 -25.73 -24.64 12.37
CA LEU A 422 -24.40 -25.25 12.35
C LEU A 422 -23.91 -25.58 13.76
N SER A 423 -24.01 -24.62 14.69
CA SER A 423 -23.64 -24.82 16.10
C SER A 423 -24.47 -25.93 16.74
N THR A 424 -25.77 -26.02 16.44
CA THR A 424 -26.62 -27.10 16.94
C THR A 424 -26.17 -28.46 16.44
N ILE A 425 -25.84 -28.58 15.14
CA ILE A 425 -25.34 -29.82 14.56
C ILE A 425 -24.05 -30.27 15.26
N PHE A 426 -23.07 -29.38 15.39
CA PHE A 426 -21.81 -29.71 16.08
C PHE A 426 -22.05 -30.11 17.55
N SER A 427 -22.92 -29.38 18.24
CA SER A 427 -23.23 -29.68 19.65
C SER A 427 -23.92 -31.05 19.81
N TRP A 428 -24.81 -31.42 18.90
CA TRP A 428 -25.50 -32.72 18.91
C TRP A 428 -24.58 -33.89 18.57
N ILE A 429 -23.58 -33.67 17.73
CA ILE A 429 -22.54 -34.67 17.42
C ILE A 429 -21.59 -34.91 18.62
N GLY A 430 -21.60 -34.01 19.64
CA GLY A 430 -20.74 -34.10 20.81
C GLY A 430 -19.61 -33.08 20.82
N ASN A 431 -19.48 -32.21 19.80
CA ASN A 431 -18.45 -31.15 19.72
C ASN A 431 -19.00 -29.81 20.27
N THR A 432 -19.50 -29.80 21.49
CA THR A 432 -20.19 -28.63 22.07
C THR A 432 -19.28 -27.43 22.23
N LEU A 433 -17.98 -27.61 22.55
CA LEU A 433 -17.05 -26.51 22.64
C LEU A 433 -16.79 -25.83 21.29
N LEU A 434 -16.71 -26.62 20.22
CA LEU A 434 -16.60 -26.07 18.87
C LEU A 434 -17.87 -25.29 18.49
N ALA A 435 -19.05 -25.80 18.85
CA ALA A 435 -20.32 -25.11 18.65
C ALA A 435 -20.34 -23.73 19.35
N VAL A 436 -19.87 -23.68 20.59
CA VAL A 436 -19.72 -22.43 21.36
C VAL A 436 -18.74 -21.47 20.66
N GLN A 437 -17.62 -21.98 20.18
CA GLN A 437 -16.60 -21.17 19.50
C GLN A 437 -17.12 -20.54 18.20
N ILE A 438 -17.88 -21.30 17.39
CA ILE A 438 -18.51 -20.80 16.17
C ILE A 438 -19.51 -19.68 16.48
N LEU A 439 -20.26 -19.83 17.58
CA LEU A 439 -21.22 -18.81 18.00
C LEU A 439 -20.52 -17.51 18.43
N ILE A 440 -19.46 -17.62 19.24
CA ILE A 440 -18.67 -16.47 19.68
C ILE A 440 -18.07 -15.75 18.45
N TRP A 441 -17.46 -16.53 17.55
CA TRP A 441 -16.91 -15.97 16.33
C TRP A 441 -17.96 -15.18 15.54
N TRP A 442 -19.17 -15.72 15.41
CA TRP A 442 -20.22 -15.01 14.68
C TRP A 442 -20.65 -13.72 15.36
N VAL A 443 -20.76 -13.69 16.68
CA VAL A 443 -21.07 -12.47 17.44
C VAL A 443 -20.02 -11.39 17.21
N MET A 444 -18.74 -11.77 17.27
CA MET A 444 -17.61 -10.86 17.01
C MET A 444 -17.62 -10.35 15.54
N GLN A 445 -17.81 -11.26 14.59
CA GLN A 445 -17.88 -10.91 13.17
C GLN A 445 -19.06 -9.99 12.86
N LEU A 446 -20.23 -10.27 13.44
CA LEU A 446 -21.41 -9.44 13.31
C LEU A 446 -21.18 -8.01 13.80
N THR A 447 -20.50 -7.87 14.93
CA THR A 447 -20.13 -6.55 15.49
C THR A 447 -19.22 -5.78 14.54
N CYS A 448 -18.20 -6.42 14.00
CA CYS A 448 -17.31 -5.81 13.00
C CYS A 448 -18.10 -5.37 11.74
N ILE A 449 -18.96 -6.25 11.21
CA ILE A 449 -19.77 -5.97 10.01
C ILE A 449 -20.72 -4.79 10.28
N LEU A 450 -21.40 -4.77 11.43
CA LEU A 450 -22.31 -3.69 11.77
C LEU A 450 -21.60 -2.35 11.93
N THR A 451 -20.39 -2.35 12.49
CA THR A 451 -19.55 -1.15 12.58
C THR A 451 -19.18 -0.62 11.19
N ILE A 452 -18.73 -1.50 10.30
CA ILE A 452 -18.35 -1.12 8.93
C ILE A 452 -19.57 -0.61 8.15
N THR A 453 -20.71 -1.30 8.29
CA THR A 453 -21.97 -0.91 7.64
C THR A 453 -22.44 0.46 8.14
N PHE A 454 -22.32 0.72 9.43
CA PHE A 454 -22.60 2.03 10.02
C PHE A 454 -21.67 3.12 9.46
N LEU A 455 -20.35 2.89 9.45
CA LEU A 455 -19.38 3.85 8.91
C LEU A 455 -19.65 4.13 7.43
N ARG A 456 -19.94 3.11 6.64
CA ARG A 456 -20.28 3.26 5.22
C ARG A 456 -21.54 4.11 5.02
N GLY A 457 -22.60 3.82 5.75
CA GLY A 457 -23.84 4.58 5.68
C GLY A 457 -23.69 6.03 6.14
N TRP A 458 -22.89 6.26 7.19
CA TRP A 458 -22.59 7.61 7.67
C TRP A 458 -21.78 8.41 6.65
N LEU A 459 -20.75 7.82 6.07
CA LEU A 459 -19.94 8.44 5.03
C LEU A 459 -20.76 8.77 3.78
N GLN A 460 -21.67 7.88 3.37
CA GLN A 460 -22.54 8.11 2.23
C GLN A 460 -23.47 9.34 2.49
N LYS A 461 -24.15 9.38 3.63
CA LYS A 461 -24.98 10.55 4.03
C LYS A 461 -24.16 11.83 4.12
N TYR A 462 -22.94 11.76 4.62
CA TYR A 462 -22.03 12.90 4.67
C TYR A 462 -21.64 13.38 3.25
N SER A 463 -21.35 12.45 2.35
CA SER A 463 -21.06 12.75 0.94
C SER A 463 -22.21 13.43 0.22
N GLU A 464 -23.44 12.93 0.42
CA GLU A 464 -24.66 13.52 -0.15
C GLU A 464 -24.91 14.94 0.40
N LYS A 465 -24.81 15.13 1.71
CA LYS A 465 -25.01 16.45 2.36
C LYS A 465 -23.98 17.48 1.90
N LYS A 466 -22.73 17.09 1.72
CA LYS A 466 -21.62 17.98 1.30
C LYS A 466 -21.43 18.00 -0.22
N LYS A 467 -22.24 17.26 -0.99
CA LYS A 467 -22.13 17.11 -2.46
C LYS A 467 -20.71 16.77 -2.88
N ILE A 468 -20.05 15.86 -2.13
CA ILE A 468 -18.63 15.54 -2.33
C ILE A 468 -18.41 14.91 -3.71
N ALA A 469 -19.36 14.11 -4.20
CA ALA A 469 -19.31 13.49 -5.52
C ALA A 469 -19.12 14.48 -6.68
N ASN A 470 -19.62 15.73 -6.52
CA ASN A 470 -19.54 16.78 -7.54
C ASN A 470 -18.25 17.61 -7.42
N LYS A 471 -17.37 17.36 -6.44
CA LYS A 471 -16.11 18.09 -6.29
C LYS A 471 -15.01 17.45 -7.12
N ALA A 472 -14.07 18.30 -7.56
CA ALA A 472 -12.83 17.81 -8.17
C ALA A 472 -12.08 16.89 -7.20
N ILE A 473 -11.27 15.99 -7.76
CA ILE A 473 -10.53 14.98 -6.97
C ILE A 473 -9.66 15.61 -5.88
N THR A 474 -9.12 16.79 -6.11
CA THR A 474 -8.33 17.56 -5.13
C THR A 474 -9.11 17.88 -3.85
N GLY A 475 -10.44 17.95 -3.91
CA GLY A 475 -11.32 18.20 -2.78
C GLY A 475 -12.00 16.95 -2.21
N ARG A 476 -11.89 15.78 -2.88
CA ARG A 476 -12.53 14.54 -2.45
C ARG A 476 -11.56 13.37 -2.18
N TRP A 477 -10.27 13.49 -2.50
CA TRP A 477 -9.29 12.41 -2.41
C TRP A 477 -9.27 11.69 -1.04
N LEU A 478 -9.38 12.46 0.05
CA LEU A 478 -9.39 11.88 1.41
C LEU A 478 -10.68 11.06 1.66
N PHE A 479 -11.81 11.56 1.16
CA PHE A 479 -13.08 10.83 1.26
C PHE A 479 -13.04 9.54 0.44
N ASP A 480 -12.56 9.62 -0.80
CA ASP A 480 -12.39 8.47 -1.68
C ASP A 480 -11.41 7.46 -1.08
N PHE A 481 -10.31 7.91 -0.45
CA PHE A 481 -9.38 7.04 0.26
C PHE A 481 -10.07 6.26 1.40
N VAL A 482 -10.86 6.95 2.23
CA VAL A 482 -11.57 6.29 3.32
C VAL A 482 -12.62 5.31 2.79
N TYR A 483 -13.36 5.69 1.75
CA TYR A 483 -14.46 4.90 1.20
C TYR A 483 -13.98 3.69 0.37
N ASP A 484 -12.95 3.87 -0.47
CA ASP A 484 -12.48 2.86 -1.44
C ASP A 484 -11.31 2.01 -0.91
N VAL A 485 -10.57 2.49 0.12
CA VAL A 485 -9.45 1.74 0.72
C VAL A 485 -9.77 1.32 2.14
N VAL A 486 -10.03 2.29 3.04
CA VAL A 486 -10.14 1.98 4.47
C VAL A 486 -11.33 1.06 4.75
N LEU A 487 -12.52 1.32 4.19
CA LEU A 487 -13.68 0.47 4.43
C LEU A 487 -13.52 -0.97 3.89
N PRO A 488 -13.08 -1.20 2.64
CA PRO A 488 -12.79 -2.55 2.16
C PRO A 488 -11.69 -3.26 2.95
N VAL A 489 -10.63 -2.54 3.32
CA VAL A 489 -9.54 -3.09 4.16
C VAL A 489 -10.07 -3.50 5.53
N LEU A 490 -10.88 -2.66 6.18
CA LEU A 490 -11.54 -3.02 7.43
C LEU A 490 -12.45 -4.24 7.28
N CYS A 491 -13.12 -4.39 6.14
CA CYS A 491 -13.96 -5.56 5.87
C CYS A 491 -13.13 -6.85 5.77
N VAL A 492 -12.00 -6.82 5.10
CA VAL A 492 -11.08 -7.96 5.02
C VAL A 492 -10.42 -8.24 6.37
N ALA A 493 -9.93 -7.20 7.04
CA ALA A 493 -9.31 -7.31 8.35
C ALA A 493 -10.30 -7.81 9.43
N SER A 494 -11.60 -7.51 9.29
CA SER A 494 -12.63 -7.92 10.25
C SER A 494 -12.70 -9.44 10.43
N ILE A 495 -12.42 -10.21 9.37
CA ILE A 495 -12.41 -11.67 9.43
C ILE A 495 -11.30 -12.16 10.36
N ILE A 496 -10.08 -11.64 10.19
CA ILE A 496 -8.94 -12.01 11.04
C ILE A 496 -9.17 -11.55 12.48
N VAL A 497 -9.59 -10.30 12.65
CA VAL A 497 -9.84 -9.70 13.97
C VAL A 497 -10.94 -10.45 14.72
N SER A 498 -12.04 -10.82 14.05
CA SER A 498 -13.13 -11.55 14.70
C SER A 498 -12.73 -12.97 15.11
N ILE A 499 -11.94 -13.67 14.28
CA ILE A 499 -11.42 -15.00 14.63
C ILE A 499 -10.43 -14.88 15.80
N TYR A 500 -9.55 -13.89 15.78
CA TYR A 500 -8.59 -13.63 16.84
C TYR A 500 -9.30 -13.34 18.18
N TRP A 501 -10.28 -12.43 18.20
CA TRP A 501 -11.06 -12.11 19.37
C TRP A 501 -11.92 -13.29 19.87
N ALA A 502 -12.53 -14.03 18.94
CA ALA A 502 -13.27 -15.23 19.33
C ALA A 502 -12.38 -16.29 19.98
N ALA A 503 -11.16 -16.43 19.49
CA ALA A 503 -10.16 -17.32 20.10
C ALA A 503 -9.69 -16.80 21.47
N ASP A 504 -9.58 -15.48 21.64
CA ASP A 504 -9.16 -14.84 22.87
C ASP A 504 -10.10 -15.13 24.05
N VAL A 505 -11.40 -15.28 23.80
CA VAL A 505 -12.37 -15.72 24.83
C VAL A 505 -11.96 -17.05 25.49
N PHE A 506 -11.26 -17.92 24.76
CA PHE A 506 -10.69 -19.17 25.31
C PHE A 506 -9.18 -19.07 25.58
N ASN A 507 -8.62 -17.84 25.56
CA ASN A 507 -7.18 -17.59 25.66
C ASN A 507 -6.36 -18.31 24.56
N LEU A 508 -6.95 -18.49 23.35
CA LEU A 508 -6.34 -19.15 22.20
C LEU A 508 -5.77 -18.15 21.17
N SER A 509 -5.71 -16.87 21.51
CA SER A 509 -5.31 -15.79 20.62
C SER A 509 -3.90 -15.96 20.06
N ASP A 510 -2.92 -16.35 20.90
CA ASP A 510 -1.52 -16.55 20.47
C ASP A 510 -1.39 -17.69 19.45
N THR A 511 -2.11 -18.79 19.70
CA THR A 511 -2.14 -19.91 18.75
C THR A 511 -2.80 -19.52 17.44
N THR A 512 -3.90 -18.80 17.50
CA THR A 512 -4.60 -18.31 16.31
C THR A 512 -3.71 -17.38 15.51
N TRP A 513 -2.95 -16.50 16.18
CA TRP A 513 -1.99 -15.65 15.53
C TRP A 513 -0.84 -16.43 14.88
N SER A 514 -0.36 -17.48 15.51
CA SER A 514 0.64 -18.38 14.96
C SER A 514 0.11 -19.11 13.72
N ILE A 515 -1.16 -19.55 13.74
CA ILE A 515 -1.84 -20.18 12.60
C ILE A 515 -1.95 -19.21 11.42
N PHE A 516 -2.31 -17.95 11.64
CA PHE A 516 -2.39 -16.96 10.57
C PHE A 516 -1.03 -16.68 9.93
N ARG A 517 0.06 -16.74 10.69
CA ARG A 517 1.43 -16.54 10.19
C ARG A 517 2.08 -17.80 9.63
N LYS A 518 1.57 -18.98 9.98
CA LYS A 518 2.11 -20.26 9.48
C LYS A 518 2.03 -20.28 7.95
N TYR A 519 3.14 -20.65 7.33
CA TYR A 519 3.15 -20.91 5.89
C TYR A 519 2.52 -22.27 5.62
N TYR A 520 1.41 -22.27 4.87
CA TYR A 520 0.74 -23.49 4.43
C TYR A 520 1.35 -24.03 3.15
N ILE A 521 1.95 -23.15 2.37
CA ILE A 521 2.79 -23.48 1.22
C ILE A 521 4.16 -22.89 1.54
N ASP A 522 5.16 -23.74 1.67
CA ASP A 522 6.56 -23.35 1.94
C ASP A 522 7.46 -24.12 0.98
N GLU A 523 7.48 -23.67 -0.27
CA GLU A 523 8.35 -24.21 -1.31
C GLU A 523 9.53 -23.27 -1.57
N LYS A 524 10.62 -23.82 -2.17
CA LYS A 524 11.78 -23.03 -2.55
C LYS A 524 11.39 -21.95 -3.56
N GLY A 525 11.05 -20.77 -3.07
CA GLY A 525 10.73 -19.62 -3.91
C GLY A 525 9.27 -19.15 -3.87
N PHE A 526 8.38 -19.77 -3.07
CA PHE A 526 7.01 -19.30 -2.87
C PHE A 526 6.52 -19.69 -1.48
N ARG A 527 6.10 -18.67 -0.70
CA ARG A 527 5.56 -18.86 0.63
C ARG A 527 4.19 -18.21 0.77
N ALA A 528 3.21 -18.99 1.17
CA ALA A 528 1.85 -18.50 1.36
C ALA A 528 1.34 -18.78 2.77
N SER A 529 0.87 -17.74 3.44
CA SER A 529 0.16 -17.79 4.72
C SER A 529 -1.17 -17.03 4.60
N ILE A 530 -2.08 -17.21 5.54
CA ILE A 530 -3.32 -16.41 5.59
C ILE A 530 -2.99 -14.93 5.67
N PHE A 531 -1.95 -14.58 6.43
CA PHE A 531 -1.49 -13.20 6.58
C PHE A 531 -0.98 -12.60 5.25
N THR A 532 -0.17 -13.34 4.48
CA THR A 532 0.34 -12.87 3.18
C THR A 532 -0.77 -12.67 2.16
N ILE A 533 -1.79 -13.57 2.13
CA ILE A 533 -2.97 -13.44 1.27
C ILE A 533 -3.78 -12.18 1.66
N THR A 534 -3.99 -11.98 2.95
CA THR A 534 -4.68 -10.78 3.46
C THR A 534 -3.95 -9.51 3.08
N LEU A 535 -2.62 -9.47 3.25
CA LEU A 535 -1.79 -8.33 2.89
C LEU A 535 -1.86 -8.05 1.38
N ALA A 536 -1.81 -9.08 0.53
CA ALA A 536 -1.96 -8.93 -0.91
C ALA A 536 -3.32 -8.33 -1.29
N THR A 537 -4.39 -8.75 -0.59
CA THR A 537 -5.74 -8.21 -0.78
C THR A 537 -5.84 -6.73 -0.35
N VAL A 538 -5.22 -6.37 0.76
CA VAL A 538 -5.13 -4.96 1.22
C VAL A 538 -4.39 -4.10 0.20
N LEU A 539 -3.26 -4.59 -0.30
CA LEU A 539 -2.48 -3.92 -1.35
C LEU A 539 -3.30 -3.72 -2.63
N TYR A 540 -4.15 -4.68 -3.01
CA TYR A 540 -5.02 -4.53 -4.17
C TYR A 540 -5.94 -3.29 -4.04
N PHE A 541 -6.61 -3.09 -2.91
CA PHE A 541 -7.45 -1.92 -2.70
C PHE A 541 -6.65 -0.62 -2.72
N LEU A 542 -5.46 -0.62 -2.12
CA LEU A 542 -4.56 0.54 -2.13
C LEU A 542 -4.14 0.91 -3.56
N PHE A 543 -3.64 -0.05 -4.33
CA PHE A 543 -3.20 0.19 -5.71
C PHE A 543 -4.35 0.54 -6.64
N LYS A 544 -5.55 -0.03 -6.44
CA LYS A 544 -6.78 0.36 -7.16
C LYS A 544 -7.11 1.84 -6.92
N TYR A 545 -7.02 2.30 -5.67
CA TYR A 545 -7.23 3.70 -5.32
C TYR A 545 -6.17 4.60 -5.97
N VAL A 546 -4.88 4.23 -5.89
CA VAL A 546 -3.79 4.97 -6.52
C VAL A 546 -4.02 5.10 -8.03
N ASN A 547 -4.36 3.98 -8.69
CA ASN A 547 -4.69 3.97 -10.12
C ASN A 547 -5.80 4.97 -10.46
N ASN A 548 -6.91 4.93 -9.72
CA ASN A 548 -8.05 5.81 -9.97
C ASN A 548 -7.69 7.28 -9.70
N THR A 549 -7.01 7.56 -8.60
CA THR A 549 -6.61 8.93 -8.21
C THR A 549 -5.64 9.54 -9.20
N VAL A 550 -4.59 8.80 -9.60
CA VAL A 550 -3.59 9.28 -10.57
C VAL A 550 -4.23 9.49 -11.95
N THR A 551 -5.13 8.57 -12.37
CA THR A 551 -5.86 8.69 -13.63
C THR A 551 -6.74 9.94 -13.66
N GLU A 552 -7.49 10.22 -12.59
CA GLU A 552 -8.34 11.42 -12.51
C GLU A 552 -7.51 12.72 -12.40
N LEU A 553 -6.38 12.70 -11.70
CA LEU A 553 -5.45 13.84 -11.68
C LEU A 553 -4.86 14.12 -13.07
N ALA A 554 -4.48 13.08 -13.81
CA ALA A 554 -4.01 13.21 -15.18
C ALA A 554 -5.09 13.80 -16.10
N ARG A 555 -6.35 13.36 -15.93
CA ARG A 555 -7.50 13.90 -16.66
C ARG A 555 -7.67 15.40 -16.41
N LEU A 556 -7.70 15.82 -15.15
CA LEU A 556 -7.80 17.23 -14.78
C LEU A 556 -6.64 18.05 -15.33
N HIS A 557 -5.43 17.50 -15.32
CA HIS A 557 -4.27 18.18 -15.87
C HIS A 557 -4.42 18.45 -17.37
N PHE A 558 -4.80 17.43 -18.16
CA PHE A 558 -4.97 17.58 -19.61
C PHE A 558 -6.16 18.47 -19.97
N GLU A 559 -7.27 18.41 -19.24
CA GLU A 559 -8.42 19.29 -19.41
C GLU A 559 -8.06 20.77 -19.17
N ASN A 560 -7.15 21.04 -18.22
CA ASN A 560 -6.71 22.41 -17.91
C ASN A 560 -5.66 22.95 -18.90
N VAL A 561 -4.88 22.10 -19.57
CA VAL A 561 -3.80 22.53 -20.46
C VAL A 561 -4.31 22.78 -21.89
N ASP A 562 -5.14 21.86 -22.42
CA ASP A 562 -5.62 21.97 -23.80
C ASP A 562 -6.89 21.13 -24.00
N HIS A 563 -8.03 21.79 -24.09
CA HIS A 563 -9.33 21.13 -24.25
C HIS A 563 -9.47 20.33 -25.58
N ALA A 564 -8.83 20.78 -26.67
CA ALA A 564 -8.99 20.18 -28.00
C ALA A 564 -8.32 18.81 -28.11
N THR A 565 -7.16 18.61 -27.49
CA THR A 565 -6.39 17.36 -27.52
C THR A 565 -6.47 16.54 -26.22
N ALA A 566 -7.16 17.05 -25.20
CA ALA A 566 -7.25 16.45 -23.87
C ALA A 566 -7.70 14.98 -23.89
N ALA A 567 -8.72 14.65 -24.68
CA ALA A 567 -9.28 13.30 -24.73
C ALA A 567 -8.25 12.26 -25.25
N THR A 568 -7.53 12.58 -26.31
CA THR A 568 -6.54 11.66 -26.89
C THR A 568 -5.33 11.48 -25.97
N ARG A 569 -4.81 12.59 -25.42
CA ARG A 569 -3.68 12.55 -24.45
C ARG A 569 -4.05 11.81 -23.18
N PHE A 570 -5.28 11.98 -22.70
CA PHE A 570 -5.77 11.28 -21.51
C PHE A 570 -5.83 9.76 -21.71
N VAL A 571 -6.33 9.27 -22.87
CA VAL A 571 -6.40 7.83 -23.16
C VAL A 571 -5.00 7.21 -23.16
N MET A 572 -4.01 7.87 -23.78
CA MET A 572 -2.62 7.39 -23.76
C MET A 572 -2.05 7.36 -22.33
N ALA A 573 -2.21 8.45 -21.58
CA ALA A 573 -1.72 8.56 -20.21
C ALA A 573 -2.37 7.53 -19.31
N LYS A 574 -3.69 7.30 -19.41
CA LYS A 574 -4.43 6.28 -18.64
C LYS A 574 -3.84 4.90 -18.86
N ASN A 575 -3.56 4.50 -20.09
CA ASN A 575 -2.99 3.17 -20.37
C ASN A 575 -1.60 3.01 -19.76
N ILE A 576 -0.75 4.04 -19.85
CA ILE A 576 0.58 4.03 -19.21
C ILE A 576 0.46 3.94 -17.68
N ILE A 577 -0.40 4.76 -17.06
CA ILE A 577 -0.65 4.75 -15.62
C ILE A 577 -1.10 3.35 -15.16
N GLN A 578 -2.04 2.73 -15.88
CA GLN A 578 -2.54 1.39 -15.55
C GLN A 578 -1.42 0.35 -15.60
N VAL A 579 -0.59 0.34 -16.65
CA VAL A 579 0.52 -0.61 -16.76
C VAL A 579 1.53 -0.43 -15.62
N VAL A 580 1.91 0.82 -15.31
CA VAL A 580 2.87 1.12 -14.24
C VAL A 580 2.31 0.73 -12.87
N VAL A 581 1.08 1.14 -12.55
CA VAL A 581 0.47 0.88 -11.23
C VAL A 581 0.25 -0.61 -11.02
N TRP A 582 -0.36 -1.32 -11.98
CA TRP A 582 -0.63 -2.75 -11.84
C TRP A 582 0.64 -3.60 -11.97
N GLY A 583 1.64 -3.16 -12.76
CA GLY A 583 2.97 -3.79 -12.80
C GLY A 583 3.68 -3.69 -11.45
N THR A 584 3.67 -2.52 -10.83
CA THR A 584 4.24 -2.31 -9.48
C THR A 584 3.49 -3.12 -8.42
N TRP A 585 2.14 -3.17 -8.51
CA TRP A 585 1.34 -4.02 -7.63
C TRP A 585 1.74 -5.50 -7.75
N LEU A 586 1.86 -6.01 -8.97
CA LEU A 586 2.25 -7.40 -9.21
C LEU A 586 3.62 -7.71 -8.60
N LEU A 587 4.62 -6.86 -8.82
CA LEU A 587 5.96 -7.03 -8.24
C LEU A 587 5.93 -6.98 -6.70
N THR A 588 5.13 -6.07 -6.13
CA THR A 588 4.97 -5.96 -4.68
C THR A 588 4.32 -7.22 -4.09
N VAL A 589 3.28 -7.74 -4.76
CA VAL A 589 2.61 -8.98 -4.34
C VAL A 589 3.56 -10.19 -4.43
N LEU A 590 4.35 -10.30 -5.49
CA LEU A 590 5.35 -11.35 -5.62
C LEU A 590 6.39 -11.28 -4.49
N ALA A 591 6.82 -10.09 -4.10
CA ALA A 591 7.71 -9.88 -2.96
C ALA A 591 7.06 -10.29 -1.62
N VAL A 592 5.77 -10.00 -1.41
CA VAL A 592 5.00 -10.41 -0.21
C VAL A 592 4.90 -11.93 -0.11
N PHE A 593 4.77 -12.64 -1.23
CA PHE A 593 4.79 -14.11 -1.27
C PHE A 593 6.20 -14.72 -1.22
N HIS A 594 7.22 -13.90 -0.95
CA HIS A 594 8.63 -14.33 -0.87
C HIS A 594 9.07 -15.10 -2.10
N VAL A 595 8.62 -14.68 -3.29
CA VAL A 595 9.14 -15.20 -4.55
C VAL A 595 10.63 -14.90 -4.63
N SER A 596 11.44 -15.88 -5.03
CA SER A 596 12.89 -15.75 -5.01
C SER A 596 13.34 -14.50 -5.76
N ASN A 597 14.31 -13.77 -5.20
CA ASN A 597 14.85 -12.55 -5.81
C ASN A 597 15.33 -12.78 -7.25
N THR A 598 15.82 -13.97 -7.55
CA THR A 598 16.23 -14.34 -8.91
C THR A 598 15.08 -14.24 -9.90
N TRP A 599 13.91 -14.79 -9.57
CA TRP A 599 12.73 -14.69 -10.42
C TRP A 599 12.21 -13.25 -10.54
N LEU A 600 12.25 -12.49 -9.46
CA LEU A 600 11.87 -11.07 -9.47
C LEU A 600 12.80 -10.25 -10.39
N VAL A 601 14.10 -10.51 -10.32
CA VAL A 601 15.10 -9.87 -11.21
C VAL A 601 14.87 -10.28 -12.66
N VAL A 602 14.62 -11.55 -12.94
CA VAL A 602 14.35 -12.05 -14.30
C VAL A 602 13.09 -11.43 -14.88
N ILE A 603 11.99 -11.42 -14.12
CA ILE A 603 10.72 -10.82 -14.57
C ILE A 603 10.88 -9.30 -14.76
N SER A 604 11.49 -8.61 -13.79
CA SER A 604 11.71 -7.15 -13.86
C SER A 604 12.66 -6.80 -15.00
N GLY A 605 13.74 -7.59 -15.20
CA GLY A 605 14.68 -7.43 -16.29
C GLY A 605 14.03 -7.65 -17.65
N GLY A 606 13.26 -8.73 -17.79
CA GLY A 606 12.50 -9.02 -19.01
C GLY A 606 11.48 -7.94 -19.35
N LEU A 607 10.73 -7.48 -18.34
CA LEU A 607 9.77 -6.40 -18.51
C LEU A 607 10.46 -5.08 -18.88
N SER A 608 11.54 -4.72 -18.19
CA SER A 608 12.31 -3.50 -18.47
C SER A 608 12.90 -3.53 -19.87
N THR A 609 13.45 -4.68 -20.29
CA THR A 609 13.98 -4.87 -21.64
C THR A 609 12.88 -4.76 -22.68
N GLY A 610 11.73 -5.41 -22.45
CA GLY A 610 10.56 -5.33 -23.35
C GLY A 610 10.03 -3.91 -23.53
N ILE A 611 9.85 -3.17 -22.42
CA ILE A 611 9.45 -1.76 -22.44
C ILE A 611 10.51 -0.91 -23.13
N GLY A 612 11.80 -1.14 -22.85
CA GLY A 612 12.91 -0.44 -23.46
C GLY A 612 12.91 -0.58 -24.98
N PHE A 613 12.72 -1.81 -25.50
CA PHE A 613 12.57 -2.03 -26.93
C PHE A 613 11.33 -1.38 -27.53
N ALA A 614 10.19 -1.50 -26.87
CA ALA A 614 8.94 -0.87 -27.34
C ALA A 614 9.02 0.67 -27.36
N MET A 615 9.79 1.27 -26.46
CA MET A 615 9.97 2.72 -26.38
C MET A 615 11.15 3.26 -27.18
N LYS A 616 11.98 2.39 -27.77
CA LYS A 616 13.20 2.77 -28.47
C LYS A 616 12.97 3.87 -29.49
N ASP A 617 12.03 3.67 -30.40
CA ASP A 617 11.76 4.62 -31.46
C ASP A 617 11.26 5.97 -30.93
N ILE A 618 10.46 5.97 -29.88
CA ILE A 618 9.97 7.18 -29.23
C ILE A 618 11.13 7.96 -28.60
N ILE A 619 11.98 7.27 -27.85
CA ILE A 619 13.15 7.87 -27.18
C ILE A 619 14.13 8.42 -28.21
N GLU A 620 14.40 7.67 -29.27
CA GLU A 620 15.25 8.14 -30.40
C GLU A 620 14.69 9.39 -31.04
N ASN A 621 13.38 9.42 -31.36
CA ASN A 621 12.76 10.61 -31.95
C ASN A 621 12.83 11.82 -31.03
N ILE A 622 12.64 11.66 -29.71
CA ILE A 622 12.76 12.74 -28.73
C ILE A 622 14.21 13.25 -28.67
N TYR A 623 15.18 12.34 -28.54
CA TYR A 623 16.61 12.69 -28.49
C TYR A 623 17.03 13.47 -29.72
N TYR A 624 16.66 12.98 -30.92
CA TYR A 624 17.00 13.64 -32.19
C TYR A 624 16.22 14.94 -32.38
N GLY A 625 14.97 15.01 -31.87
CA GLY A 625 14.20 16.26 -31.87
C GLY A 625 14.87 17.37 -31.08
N ILE A 626 15.31 17.07 -29.86
CA ILE A 626 16.10 17.99 -29.05
C ILE A 626 17.40 18.41 -29.77
N SER A 627 18.08 17.43 -30.36
CA SER A 627 19.32 17.70 -31.11
C SER A 627 19.09 18.55 -32.39
N LEU A 628 17.99 18.39 -33.07
CA LEU A 628 17.60 19.24 -34.22
C LEU A 628 17.29 20.67 -33.76
N MET A 629 16.58 20.84 -32.63
CA MET A 629 16.25 22.14 -32.07
C MET A 629 17.50 22.94 -31.61
N THR A 630 18.62 22.27 -31.30
CA THR A 630 19.88 22.94 -30.92
C THR A 630 20.59 23.67 -32.07
N GLY A 631 19.97 23.72 -33.27
CA GLY A 631 20.42 24.62 -34.35
C GLY A 631 20.92 23.92 -35.60
N ARG A 632 20.73 22.60 -35.77
CA ARG A 632 21.06 21.93 -37.02
C ARG A 632 20.13 22.34 -38.14
N ILE A 633 18.83 22.47 -37.85
CA ILE A 633 17.77 22.93 -38.74
C ILE A 633 16.98 24.00 -38.00
N LYS A 634 16.53 25.02 -38.67
CA LYS A 634 15.70 26.11 -38.13
C LYS A 634 14.34 26.14 -38.84
N VAL A 635 13.33 26.59 -38.13
CA VAL A 635 12.03 26.90 -38.74
C VAL A 635 12.27 27.99 -39.81
N GLY A 636 11.75 27.77 -40.98
CA GLY A 636 11.99 28.61 -42.14
C GLY A 636 13.10 28.11 -43.07
N ASP A 637 13.92 27.13 -42.70
CA ASP A 637 14.92 26.54 -43.59
C ASP A 637 14.23 25.75 -44.73
N LEU A 638 14.74 25.92 -45.95
CA LEU A 638 14.36 25.04 -47.08
C LEU A 638 15.31 23.85 -47.09
N ILE A 639 14.74 22.67 -46.92
CA ILE A 639 15.50 21.40 -46.89
C ILE A 639 15.02 20.46 -47.99
N GLU A 640 15.92 19.58 -48.42
CA GLU A 640 15.63 18.46 -49.30
C GLU A 640 16.09 17.17 -48.61
N CYS A 641 15.12 16.29 -48.33
CA CYS A 641 15.34 14.99 -47.70
C CYS A 641 14.49 13.93 -48.41
N ASP A 642 15.09 12.78 -48.72
CA ASP A 642 14.42 11.68 -49.48
C ASP A 642 13.67 12.14 -50.75
N GLY A 643 14.22 13.11 -51.48
CA GLY A 643 13.60 13.65 -52.68
C GLY A 643 12.46 14.66 -52.43
N VAL A 644 12.08 14.84 -51.19
CA VAL A 644 11.07 15.83 -50.78
C VAL A 644 11.77 17.14 -50.47
N ARG A 645 11.34 18.18 -51.16
CA ARG A 645 11.81 19.55 -51.00
C ARG A 645 10.73 20.41 -50.36
N GLY A 646 11.04 21.06 -49.23
CA GLY A 646 10.05 21.91 -48.58
C GLY A 646 10.64 22.74 -47.45
N THR A 647 9.85 23.70 -46.99
CA THR A 647 10.22 24.63 -45.92
C THR A 647 9.80 24.05 -44.55
N VAL A 648 10.71 24.06 -43.60
CA VAL A 648 10.43 23.63 -42.23
C VAL A 648 9.45 24.59 -41.60
N SER A 649 8.24 24.10 -41.27
CA SER A 649 7.19 24.91 -40.62
C SER A 649 7.24 24.84 -39.11
N SER A 650 7.54 23.65 -38.54
CA SER A 650 7.69 23.47 -37.08
C SER A 650 8.55 22.26 -36.75
N ILE A 651 9.23 22.31 -35.59
CA ILE A 651 10.01 21.20 -35.07
C ILE A 651 9.42 20.86 -33.71
N SER A 652 8.86 19.66 -33.58
CA SER A 652 8.38 19.12 -32.28
C SER A 652 9.37 18.09 -31.72
N TYR A 653 9.08 17.56 -30.52
CA TYR A 653 9.94 16.54 -29.91
C TYR A 653 10.04 15.24 -30.71
N THR A 654 9.00 14.86 -31.45
CA THR A 654 8.95 13.57 -32.16
C THR A 654 9.01 13.71 -33.69
N SER A 655 8.64 14.85 -34.20
CA SER A 655 8.53 15.07 -35.66
C SER A 655 8.84 16.50 -36.07
N THR A 656 9.34 16.64 -37.26
CA THR A 656 9.55 17.93 -37.96
C THR A 656 8.57 18.05 -39.11
N MET A 657 7.79 19.13 -39.15
CA MET A 657 6.82 19.41 -40.22
C MET A 657 7.48 20.22 -41.33
N VAL A 658 7.30 19.79 -42.56
CA VAL A 658 7.86 20.40 -43.75
C VAL A 658 6.72 20.70 -44.73
N ASN A 659 6.55 21.96 -45.09
CA ASN A 659 5.60 22.40 -46.12
C ASN A 659 6.26 22.28 -47.46
N THR A 660 5.72 21.51 -48.37
CA THR A 660 6.22 21.30 -49.71
C THR A 660 5.65 22.37 -50.68
N VAL A 661 6.25 22.50 -51.86
CA VAL A 661 5.88 23.51 -52.87
C VAL A 661 4.48 23.26 -53.45
N ASP A 662 4.03 22.00 -53.41
CA ASP A 662 2.68 21.58 -53.85
C ASP A 662 1.57 21.88 -52.83
N GLY A 663 1.92 22.48 -51.69
CA GLY A 663 0.98 22.82 -50.61
C GLY A 663 0.72 21.69 -49.63
N SER A 664 1.36 20.52 -49.76
CA SER A 664 1.26 19.43 -48.79
C SER A 664 2.15 19.67 -47.57
N VAL A 665 1.78 19.05 -46.45
CA VAL A 665 2.58 19.06 -45.20
C VAL A 665 3.06 17.65 -44.92
N ILE A 666 4.36 17.48 -44.90
CA ILE A 666 4.98 16.18 -44.61
C ILE A 666 5.58 16.22 -43.21
N ALA A 667 5.21 15.22 -42.37
CA ALA A 667 5.77 15.02 -41.07
C ALA A 667 6.92 13.99 -41.12
N PHE A 668 8.15 14.49 -41.02
CA PHE A 668 9.33 13.63 -40.88
C PHE A 668 9.51 13.22 -39.44
N GLN A 669 9.73 11.95 -39.16
CA GLN A 669 10.23 11.53 -37.86
C GLN A 669 11.61 12.12 -37.62
N ASN A 670 11.85 12.66 -36.42
CA ASN A 670 13.12 13.32 -36.12
C ASN A 670 14.33 12.38 -36.25
N SER A 671 14.15 11.09 -35.96
CA SER A 671 15.18 10.07 -36.14
C SER A 671 15.56 9.91 -37.62
N GLN A 672 14.57 9.91 -38.53
CA GLN A 672 14.82 9.81 -39.97
C GLN A 672 15.56 11.05 -40.51
N LEU A 673 15.13 12.22 -40.08
CA LEU A 673 15.74 13.47 -40.53
C LEU A 673 17.15 13.66 -40.00
N PHE A 674 17.45 13.13 -38.81
CA PHE A 674 18.78 13.21 -38.17
C PHE A 674 19.77 12.19 -38.72
N THR A 675 19.31 10.96 -39.00
CA THR A 675 20.16 9.83 -39.42
C THR A 675 20.39 9.79 -40.92
N LYS A 676 19.46 10.35 -41.71
CA LYS A 676 19.60 10.46 -43.17
C LYS A 676 20.34 11.73 -43.56
N ASN A 677 20.92 11.70 -44.76
CA ASN A 677 21.52 12.90 -45.33
C ASN A 677 20.40 13.81 -45.88
N TYR A 678 20.39 15.02 -45.42
CA TYR A 678 19.54 16.09 -45.96
C TYR A 678 20.38 17.24 -46.49
N LYS A 679 19.87 17.95 -47.51
CA LYS A 679 20.47 19.18 -47.97
C LYS A 679 19.72 20.34 -47.34
N ASN A 680 20.44 21.25 -46.69
CA ASN A 680 19.88 22.52 -46.25
C ASN A 680 20.30 23.57 -47.27
N LEU A 681 19.31 24.04 -48.04
CA LEU A 681 19.52 24.86 -49.17
C LEU A 681 19.61 26.36 -48.84
N THR A 682 19.12 26.76 -47.66
CA THR A 682 19.08 28.16 -47.20
C THR A 682 20.25 28.55 -46.33
N ARG A 683 20.85 27.60 -45.64
CA ARG A 683 21.85 27.86 -44.55
C ARG A 683 23.17 28.47 -45.02
N ASN A 684 23.63 28.17 -46.26
CA ASN A 684 24.92 28.63 -46.74
C ASN A 684 24.86 30.08 -47.26
N HIS A 685 24.13 30.33 -48.30
CA HIS A 685 23.96 31.68 -48.86
C HIS A 685 22.61 31.91 -49.52
N GLY A 686 21.73 30.96 -49.49
CA GLY A 686 20.34 31.04 -50.04
C GLY A 686 20.27 31.02 -51.58
N TYR A 687 21.33 30.60 -52.24
CA TYR A 687 21.39 30.43 -53.69
C TYR A 687 21.81 28.99 -54.04
N GLU A 688 21.26 28.48 -55.11
CA GLU A 688 21.62 27.19 -55.72
C GLU A 688 22.02 27.36 -57.17
N LEU A 689 22.85 26.40 -57.62
CA LEU A 689 23.28 26.42 -59.04
C LEU A 689 22.16 25.78 -59.90
N ALA A 690 21.51 26.60 -60.71
CA ALA A 690 20.65 26.12 -61.73
C ALA A 690 21.47 25.72 -62.99
N ILE A 691 21.18 24.56 -63.54
CA ILE A 691 21.78 24.04 -64.76
C ILE A 691 20.66 23.91 -65.78
N ILE A 692 20.69 24.79 -66.71
CA ILE A 692 19.65 24.89 -67.78
C ILE A 692 20.26 24.36 -69.07
N PRO A 693 19.77 23.23 -69.61
CA PRO A 693 20.21 22.72 -70.88
C PRO A 693 19.57 23.52 -72.03
N ILE A 694 20.33 23.78 -73.03
CA ILE A 694 19.89 24.54 -74.26
C ILE A 694 20.51 23.88 -75.47
N GLY A 695 19.71 23.65 -76.54
CA GLY A 695 20.20 23.21 -77.85
C GLY A 695 20.06 24.32 -78.90
N VAL A 696 21.07 24.50 -79.66
CA VAL A 696 21.03 25.39 -80.87
C VAL A 696 21.39 24.63 -82.11
N ALA A 697 20.96 25.08 -83.26
CA ALA A 697 21.14 24.38 -84.52
C ALA A 697 22.61 24.16 -84.94
N TYR A 698 22.90 23.04 -85.56
CA TYR A 698 24.25 22.72 -86.07
C TYR A 698 24.67 23.81 -87.08
N GLY A 699 25.94 24.18 -87.05
CA GLY A 699 26.48 25.26 -87.87
C GLY A 699 26.50 26.62 -87.15
N THR A 700 25.90 26.75 -86.01
CA THR A 700 25.96 27.96 -85.15
C THR A 700 27.32 28.19 -84.58
N ASP A 701 27.87 29.41 -84.54
CA ASP A 701 29.09 29.74 -83.86
C ASP A 701 28.98 29.61 -82.30
N ALA A 702 29.61 28.58 -81.84
CA ALA A 702 29.57 28.26 -80.35
C ALA A 702 30.18 29.37 -79.50
N ALA A 703 31.19 30.12 -79.98
CA ALA A 703 31.80 31.20 -79.19
C ALA A 703 30.81 32.41 -79.10
N LYS A 704 30.13 32.70 -80.17
CA LYS A 704 29.14 33.77 -80.20
C LYS A 704 27.93 33.47 -79.33
N VAL A 705 27.42 32.22 -79.32
CA VAL A 705 26.30 31.78 -78.45
C VAL A 705 26.71 31.94 -76.99
N ARG A 706 27.90 31.56 -76.65
CA ARG A 706 28.39 31.64 -75.23
C ARG A 706 28.47 33.12 -74.81
N GLU A 707 29.00 33.99 -75.57
CA GLU A 707 29.14 35.43 -75.29
C GLU A 707 27.76 36.12 -75.19
N LEU A 708 26.86 35.88 -76.11
CA LEU A 708 25.51 36.44 -76.13
C LEU A 708 24.70 36.00 -74.92
N LEU A 709 24.65 34.71 -74.61
CA LEU A 709 23.90 34.19 -73.51
C LEU A 709 24.52 34.63 -72.16
N THR A 710 25.87 34.67 -72.06
CA THR A 710 26.52 35.15 -70.84
C THR A 710 26.20 36.63 -70.60
N SER A 711 26.22 37.47 -71.62
CA SER A 711 25.94 38.92 -71.53
C SER A 711 24.45 39.18 -71.18
N ALA A 712 23.53 38.45 -71.82
CA ALA A 712 22.11 38.59 -71.58
C ALA A 712 21.71 38.20 -70.18
N ILE A 713 22.15 37.01 -69.71
CA ILE A 713 21.82 36.52 -68.41
C ILE A 713 22.53 37.28 -67.28
N THR A 714 23.73 37.85 -67.58
CA THR A 714 24.45 38.66 -66.56
C THR A 714 23.66 39.93 -66.19
N LYS A 715 22.80 40.42 -66.97
CA LYS A 715 21.97 41.62 -66.76
C LYS A 715 20.76 41.36 -65.88
N LEU A 716 20.37 40.10 -65.67
CA LEU A 716 19.21 39.71 -64.91
C LEU A 716 19.40 39.99 -63.41
N THR A 717 18.29 40.36 -62.76
CA THR A 717 18.25 40.62 -61.32
C THR A 717 17.93 39.39 -60.50
N CYS A 718 17.35 38.35 -61.08
CA CYS A 718 16.94 37.10 -60.46
C CYS A 718 18.08 36.15 -60.12
N ARG A 719 19.34 36.52 -60.30
CA ARG A 719 20.54 35.74 -59.97
C ARG A 719 21.44 36.34 -58.91
N ASP A 720 22.37 35.56 -58.36
CA ASP A 720 23.43 36.10 -57.53
C ASP A 720 24.45 36.89 -58.34
N ARG A 721 24.48 38.22 -58.17
CA ARG A 721 25.37 39.15 -58.92
C ARG A 721 26.87 38.95 -58.58
N ARG A 722 27.22 38.25 -57.45
CA ARG A 722 28.61 38.00 -57.07
C ARG A 722 29.20 36.76 -57.76
N LYS A 723 28.35 35.94 -58.37
CA LYS A 723 28.76 34.72 -59.05
C LYS A 723 28.68 34.93 -60.57
N GLU A 724 29.69 34.43 -61.25
CA GLU A 724 29.72 34.46 -62.72
C GLU A 724 28.69 33.51 -63.31
N VAL A 725 28.08 33.95 -64.39
CA VAL A 725 27.26 33.10 -65.28
C VAL A 725 28.23 32.35 -66.20
N LYS A 726 28.11 31.01 -66.23
CA LYS A 726 28.92 30.21 -67.17
C LYS A 726 28.06 29.49 -68.15
N VAL A 727 28.36 29.66 -69.42
CA VAL A 727 27.74 28.93 -70.55
C VAL A 727 28.79 27.92 -71.03
N VAL A 728 28.52 26.67 -70.83
CA VAL A 728 29.44 25.57 -71.14
C VAL A 728 28.89 24.73 -72.24
N PHE A 729 29.72 24.51 -73.30
CA PHE A 729 29.45 23.53 -74.32
C PHE A 729 29.33 22.14 -73.70
N SER A 730 28.19 21.47 -73.78
CA SER A 730 27.87 20.21 -73.11
C SER A 730 28.12 18.99 -73.97
N GLY A 731 27.92 19.11 -75.27
CA GLY A 731 28.08 18.00 -76.23
C GLY A 731 27.35 18.21 -77.52
N PHE A 732 27.32 17.17 -78.31
CA PHE A 732 26.56 17.13 -79.57
C PHE A 732 25.31 16.26 -79.32
N GLY A 733 24.14 16.91 -79.43
CA GLY A 733 22.83 16.25 -79.37
C GLY A 733 22.41 15.63 -80.66
N ALA A 734 21.29 14.89 -80.70
CA ALA A 734 20.78 14.27 -81.91
C ALA A 734 20.39 15.34 -82.97
N ASP A 735 19.86 16.49 -82.52
CA ASP A 735 19.29 17.51 -83.31
C ASP A 735 19.94 18.90 -83.09
N SER A 736 20.85 19.01 -82.07
CA SER A 736 21.37 20.30 -81.67
C SER A 736 22.80 20.21 -81.15
N ILE A 737 23.46 21.38 -81.13
CA ILE A 737 24.65 21.57 -80.30
C ILE A 737 24.18 21.97 -78.93
N ASP A 738 24.59 21.17 -77.91
CA ASP A 738 24.09 21.32 -76.57
C ASP A 738 24.98 22.18 -75.68
N PHE A 739 24.39 23.12 -74.96
CA PHE A 739 24.99 23.98 -73.99
C PHE A 739 24.32 23.80 -72.63
N LYS A 740 25.06 24.02 -71.57
CA LYS A 740 24.51 24.15 -70.23
C LYS A 740 24.79 25.53 -69.66
N VAL A 741 23.73 26.26 -69.34
CA VAL A 741 23.82 27.51 -68.61
C VAL A 741 23.84 27.22 -67.11
N LEU A 742 24.96 27.61 -66.47
CA LEU A 742 25.14 27.51 -65.05
C LEU A 742 24.97 28.90 -64.44
N VAL A 743 23.94 29.03 -63.62
CA VAL A 743 23.60 30.31 -63.00
C VAL A 743 23.15 30.08 -61.53
N TRP A 744 23.62 30.95 -60.68
CA TRP A 744 23.24 30.88 -59.23
C TRP A 744 21.92 31.66 -59.09
N VAL A 745 20.86 30.92 -58.66
CA VAL A 745 19.53 31.49 -58.46
C VAL A 745 19.11 31.38 -57.02
N PRO A 746 18.25 32.31 -56.50
CA PRO A 746 17.77 32.24 -55.17
C PRO A 746 16.91 30.95 -54.97
N VAL A 747 17.19 30.20 -53.85
CA VAL A 747 16.58 28.87 -53.60
C VAL A 747 15.05 28.98 -53.51
N MET A 748 14.53 30.05 -52.85
CA MET A 748 13.08 30.20 -52.57
C MET A 748 12.28 30.55 -53.85
N THR A 749 12.90 31.21 -54.79
CA THR A 749 12.25 31.69 -56.06
C THR A 749 12.82 30.97 -57.28
N ARG A 750 13.47 29.84 -57.14
CA ARG A 750 14.14 29.08 -58.25
C ARG A 750 13.27 28.88 -59.43
N THR A 751 12.00 28.51 -59.26
CA THR A 751 11.09 28.20 -60.34
C THR A 751 10.85 29.45 -61.20
N TYR A 752 10.60 30.58 -60.56
CA TYR A 752 10.39 31.89 -61.27
C TYR A 752 11.68 32.39 -61.92
N ALA A 753 12.81 32.28 -61.13
CA ALA A 753 14.11 32.67 -61.70
C ALA A 753 14.51 31.82 -62.91
N ASN A 754 14.29 30.52 -62.85
CA ASN A 754 14.52 29.67 -64.05
C ASN A 754 13.63 30.05 -65.21
N GLY A 755 12.34 30.36 -64.98
CA GLY A 755 11.42 30.83 -66.05
C GLY A 755 11.92 32.12 -66.71
N GLU A 756 12.30 33.13 -65.87
CA GLU A 756 12.85 34.41 -66.35
C GLU A 756 14.16 34.21 -67.14
N ILE A 757 15.03 33.33 -66.70
CA ILE A 757 16.27 32.99 -67.40
C ILE A 757 15.96 32.30 -68.72
N MET A 758 15.04 31.31 -68.73
CA MET A 758 14.69 30.58 -69.94
C MET A 758 14.05 31.50 -70.97
N GLU A 759 13.15 32.42 -70.59
CA GLU A 759 12.56 33.42 -71.39
C GLU A 759 13.60 34.39 -72.00
N THR A 760 14.55 34.82 -71.13
CA THR A 760 15.67 35.68 -71.59
C THR A 760 16.57 34.94 -72.56
N ILE A 761 16.82 33.69 -72.44
CA ILE A 761 17.58 32.84 -73.33
C ILE A 761 16.83 32.75 -74.67
N TYR A 762 15.56 32.44 -74.61
CA TYR A 762 14.73 32.35 -75.81
C TYR A 762 14.73 33.63 -76.60
N ASN A 763 14.46 34.80 -76.01
CA ASN A 763 14.46 36.08 -76.60
C ASN A 763 15.83 36.45 -77.18
N CYS A 764 16.93 36.20 -76.38
CA CYS A 764 18.28 36.48 -76.85
C CYS A 764 18.68 35.68 -78.11
N LEU A 765 18.31 34.41 -78.17
CA LEU A 765 18.60 33.58 -79.36
C LEU A 765 17.77 34.02 -80.57
N ASN A 766 16.50 34.37 -80.40
CA ASN A 766 15.60 34.81 -81.40
C ASN A 766 16.04 36.17 -81.97
N ASP A 767 16.38 37.17 -81.13
CA ASP A 767 16.83 38.50 -81.52
C ASP A 767 18.13 38.46 -82.31
N ASN A 768 18.98 37.46 -82.12
CA ASN A 768 20.25 37.25 -82.78
C ASN A 768 20.16 36.26 -83.95
N HIS A 769 18.94 35.84 -84.33
CA HIS A 769 18.68 34.89 -85.42
C HIS A 769 19.42 33.56 -85.28
N ILE A 770 19.54 33.06 -84.00
CA ILE A 770 20.11 31.76 -83.71
C ILE A 770 18.91 30.80 -83.63
N GLU A 771 18.90 29.81 -84.47
CA GLU A 771 17.82 28.88 -84.59
C GLU A 771 17.89 27.84 -83.45
N ILE A 772 16.76 27.60 -82.76
CA ILE A 772 16.51 26.48 -81.84
C ILE A 772 15.95 25.37 -82.71
N PRO A 773 16.69 24.28 -82.87
CA PRO A 773 16.35 23.27 -83.84
C PRO A 773 15.10 22.50 -83.49
N PHE A 774 14.26 22.26 -84.42
CA PHE A 774 13.24 21.25 -84.43
C PHE A 774 13.89 19.88 -84.56
N PRO A 775 13.24 18.77 -84.09
CA PRO A 775 13.80 17.42 -84.35
C PRO A 775 14.15 17.24 -85.84
N GLN A 776 15.42 16.97 -86.05
CA GLN A 776 15.91 16.79 -87.48
C GLN A 776 15.81 15.27 -87.77
N ARG A 777 15.29 14.98 -88.93
CA ARG A 777 15.23 13.60 -89.45
C ARG A 777 15.70 13.61 -90.88
N ASP A 778 16.77 12.89 -91.25
CA ASP A 778 17.19 12.58 -92.58
C ASP A 778 16.23 11.57 -93.20
N ILE A 779 15.45 12.00 -94.21
CA ILE A 779 14.57 11.09 -94.86
C ILE A 779 15.19 10.66 -96.18
N HIS A 780 15.61 9.42 -96.33
CA HIS A 780 16.02 8.78 -97.59
C HIS A 780 14.75 8.35 -98.30
N ILE A 781 14.40 9.12 -99.33
CA ILE A 781 13.32 8.75 -100.24
C ILE A 781 13.90 7.71 -101.25
N ILE A 782 13.57 6.44 -101.05
CA ILE A 782 13.85 5.41 -102.05
C ILE A 782 12.73 5.43 -103.14
N ALA A 783 13.00 5.97 -104.29
CA ALA A 783 12.08 5.87 -105.43
C ALA A 783 11.88 4.39 -105.78
N PRO A 784 10.65 3.95 -105.97
CA PRO A 784 10.42 2.56 -106.42
C PRO A 784 10.84 2.39 -107.83
N SER A 785 11.68 1.43 -108.16
CA SER A 785 12.01 0.98 -109.48
C SER A 785 10.75 0.52 -110.20
N ALA A 786 10.51 1.17 -111.43
CA ALA A 786 9.37 0.86 -112.30
C ALA A 786 9.36 -0.61 -112.72
N GLY A 787 8.32 -1.33 -112.42
CA GLY A 787 8.06 -2.72 -112.87
C GLY A 787 6.56 -2.99 -112.79
N SER A 788 5.91 -2.98 -113.83
CA SER A 788 4.56 -3.24 -114.28
C SER A 788 3.51 -3.90 -113.42
N PRO A 789 2.25 -3.66 -113.62
CA PRO A 789 1.12 -3.98 -112.77
C PRO A 789 0.52 -5.35 -113.06
N THR A 790 -0.04 -6.01 -112.16
CA THR A 790 -1.18 -6.96 -112.34
C THR A 790 -2.17 -6.80 -111.25
N PHE A 791 -3.40 -6.60 -111.66
CA PHE A 791 -4.64 -6.61 -110.88
C PHE A 791 -4.91 -7.98 -110.32
N ALA A 792 -5.49 -8.08 -109.19
CA ALA A 792 -6.67 -8.90 -108.86
C ALA A 792 -7.20 -8.58 -107.46
N ASP A 793 -8.45 -8.32 -107.38
CA ASP A 793 -9.40 -8.34 -106.35
C ASP A 793 -9.11 -9.28 -105.11
N ASP A 794 -9.37 -8.79 -103.91
CA ASP A 794 -10.25 -9.43 -102.92
C ASP A 794 -10.51 -8.46 -101.81
N GLU A 795 -11.74 -7.89 -101.82
CA GLU A 795 -12.44 -7.38 -100.74
C GLU A 795 -12.87 -8.55 -99.83
N ASP A 796 -13.09 -8.30 -98.52
CA ASP A 796 -13.60 -9.19 -97.50
C ASP A 796 -12.62 -10.05 -96.79
N GLU A 797 -12.05 -9.47 -95.66
CA GLU A 797 -11.90 -10.12 -94.37
C GLU A 797 -11.10 -9.24 -93.39
N ALA A 798 -11.63 -8.11 -92.95
CA ALA A 798 -11.06 -7.39 -91.83
C ALA A 798 -12.15 -6.61 -91.04
N MET A 799 -13.25 -7.32 -90.80
CA MET A 799 -14.20 -6.81 -89.83
C MET A 799 -14.78 -7.91 -88.95
N LYS A 800 -13.91 -8.48 -88.07
CA LYS A 800 -14.36 -9.27 -86.87
C LYS A 800 -13.14 -9.58 -86.04
N THR A 801 -12.72 -8.67 -85.17
CA THR A 801 -12.15 -8.98 -83.91
C THR A 801 -11.81 -7.74 -83.11
N ILE A 802 -12.81 -6.98 -82.73
CA ILE A 802 -12.75 -6.06 -81.58
C ILE A 802 -14.05 -6.25 -80.80
N ASN A 803 -14.12 -7.20 -80.03
CA ASN A 803 -14.91 -7.17 -78.78
C ASN A 803 -14.59 -8.39 -77.97
N ASN A 804 -13.91 -8.20 -76.93
CA ASN A 804 -14.05 -8.90 -75.59
C ASN A 804 -12.77 -8.81 -74.86
N GLY A 805 -12.78 -8.09 -73.79
CA GLY A 805 -11.74 -8.11 -72.76
C GLY A 805 -11.93 -7.03 -71.68
N LYS A 806 -12.97 -7.18 -70.90
CA LYS A 806 -13.07 -6.43 -69.67
C LYS A 806 -11.91 -6.83 -68.67
N PRO A 807 -11.29 -5.90 -68.00
CA PRO A 807 -10.41 -6.24 -66.90
C PRO A 807 -11.21 -6.46 -65.60
N GLN A 808 -11.01 -7.63 -64.98
CA GLN A 808 -11.30 -7.87 -63.57
C GLN A 808 -10.19 -7.33 -62.73
N GLY A 809 -10.59 -6.68 -61.63
CA GLY A 809 -9.75 -6.04 -60.69
C GLY A 809 -8.95 -6.94 -59.76
N MET A 810 -7.96 -6.33 -59.16
CA MET A 810 -7.67 -6.43 -57.70
C MET A 810 -6.90 -5.16 -57.32
#